data_6ce86232e39d0ddf30e3cbdad1297e37
#
_entry.id   6ce86232e39d0ddf30e3cbdad1297e37
#
_cell.length_a   1.000
_cell.length_b   1.000
_cell.length_c   1.000
_cell.angle_alpha   90.00
_cell.angle_beta   90.00
_cell.angle_gamma   90.00
#
_symmetry.space_group_name_H-M   'P 1'
#
loop_
_entity.id
_entity.type
_entity.pdbx_description
1 polymer ?
#
loop_
_entity_poly.entity_id
_entity_poly.type
_entity_poly.pdbx_seq_one_letter_code
_entity_poly.pdbx_strand_id
1 'polypeptide(L)'
;VRLHGPERLAGQGLDTAQEDSGNRAIHALLSPEGVGDQVDLVLTWRDGRGDEPGAYEVWSQRGMVRFRRAIGDDGTLQFDLIEVIGENPVANQDPLALATLADERRAATASGFDADDPDRRFIAPEHQSYPFAYERIAQLFDSPHAPDLAVSPRDWCSGTSPGTHGALHVRQARAPLWLSGPGVRVGRHDLAVRSIDIAPTCLHALGFPMVDGADATGRTSSERGVEPDVLLARQDGRVVHEVLSADGPQPTRLYVFLMDGMHQTELQDRLERDPDGLPHLRRLLGRAAVLAGGSIVNFPSITWPSHTAIGTGTWCGHHGVVNPTYHLRDERRTVSPQGLQVGTEVFASSSVESLWEAFHRVDPDAFTVAVHAPFGRSAKHAVLENRNLCDRARVKELTAELAVDMHPRWPGEHPAVASESLLDTRGMAQMVELLTRDDLPAPRFVYHELAVTDGAGHEYGPHSDGVNDALDETDRRIGRVLALLDQRGLFDETLFVVSADHGMAPQAIELRANPAAHVLTAGLEAVVAEPMIWLSDLHVEVERSADGRTGRVAVFDNDADTSGERPAWPGAEVTVELHSEGGAPRRLARDLTDANGFVAFATPSNIDSGDITVAVHAAGRNTRRLRLDGSNLAFDVRQALYGASLND
;
A
#
# COMPACT_ATOMS: atom_id res chain seq x y z
N VAL A 1 -19.20 -7.55 26.62
CA VAL A 1 -18.71 -8.48 25.60
C VAL A 1 -17.45 -9.12 26.15
N ARG A 2 -17.45 -10.42 26.43
CA ARG A 2 -16.25 -11.11 26.94
C ARG A 2 -15.32 -11.34 25.75
N LEU A 3 -14.13 -10.80 25.88
CA LEU A 3 -13.03 -10.93 24.95
C LEU A 3 -12.74 -12.39 24.61
N HIS A 4 -12.64 -12.70 23.34
CA HIS A 4 -12.03 -13.93 22.86
C HIS A 4 -10.54 -13.65 22.63
N GLY A 5 -9.82 -13.36 23.74
CA GLY A 5 -8.38 -13.20 23.70
C GLY A 5 -7.65 -14.52 23.44
N PRO A 6 -6.36 -14.48 23.12
CA PRO A 6 -5.51 -15.63 22.87
C PRO A 6 -5.59 -16.73 23.92
N GLU A 7 -5.91 -16.41 25.20
CA GLU A 7 -6.09 -17.39 26.28
C GLU A 7 -7.23 -18.39 26.03
N ARG A 8 -8.27 -18.00 25.30
CA ARG A 8 -9.36 -18.90 24.94
C ARG A 8 -9.05 -19.75 23.71
N LEU A 9 -8.14 -19.25 22.86
CA LEU A 9 -7.63 -19.95 21.70
C LEU A 9 -6.62 -21.04 22.10
N ALA A 10 -5.87 -20.81 23.18
CA ALA A 10 -4.96 -21.77 23.79
C ALA A 10 -5.68 -23.05 24.25
N GLY A 11 -6.93 -22.94 24.75
CA GLY A 11 -7.75 -24.09 25.14
C GLY A 11 -8.31 -24.91 23.98
N GLN A 12 -8.13 -24.50 22.73
CA GLN A 12 -8.62 -25.16 21.53
C GLN A 12 -7.53 -25.73 20.63
N GLY A 13 -6.31 -25.97 21.15
CA GLY A 13 -5.24 -26.67 20.43
C GLY A 13 -4.09 -25.80 19.93
N LEU A 14 -4.07 -24.50 20.24
CA LEU A 14 -2.84 -23.73 20.20
C LEU A 14 -2.04 -24.08 21.45
N ASP A 15 -0.95 -24.81 21.25
CA ASP A 15 -0.09 -25.30 22.33
C ASP A 15 0.57 -24.10 23.03
N THR A 16 0.07 -23.77 24.24
CA THR A 16 0.55 -22.64 25.08
C THR A 16 2.00 -22.80 25.56
N ALA A 17 2.58 -23.98 25.37
CA ALA A 17 3.99 -24.23 25.72
C ALA A 17 4.99 -23.63 24.70
N GLN A 18 4.51 -23.07 23.58
CA GLN A 18 5.35 -22.44 22.53
C GLN A 18 4.70 -21.14 22.04
N GLU A 19 4.56 -20.15 22.90
CA GLU A 19 4.22 -18.80 22.48
C GLU A 19 5.40 -18.24 21.64
N ASP A 20 5.28 -18.31 20.32
CA ASP A 20 6.21 -17.59 19.46
C ASP A 20 6.05 -16.07 19.64
N SER A 21 7.05 -15.31 19.21
CA SER A 21 7.03 -13.84 19.33
C SER A 21 5.83 -13.19 18.60
N GLY A 22 5.33 -13.82 17.54
CA GLY A 22 4.16 -13.35 16.82
C GLY A 22 2.88 -13.45 17.68
N ASN A 23 2.65 -14.57 18.36
CA ASN A 23 1.50 -14.73 19.24
C ASN A 23 1.58 -13.79 20.46
N ARG A 24 2.76 -13.62 21.03
CA ARG A 24 2.99 -12.64 22.12
C ARG A 24 2.71 -11.22 21.67
N ALA A 25 3.12 -10.84 20.45
CA ALA A 25 2.84 -9.54 19.87
C ALA A 25 1.33 -9.32 19.65
N ILE A 26 0.63 -10.31 19.07
CA ILE A 26 -0.82 -10.25 18.86
C ILE A 26 -1.53 -10.09 20.22
N HIS A 27 -1.12 -10.87 21.22
CA HIS A 27 -1.67 -10.75 22.57
C HIS A 27 -1.45 -9.35 23.17
N ALA A 28 -0.24 -8.81 23.09
CA ALA A 28 0.08 -7.48 23.61
C ALA A 28 -0.74 -6.38 22.91
N LEU A 29 -0.93 -6.48 21.60
CA LEU A 29 -1.67 -5.50 20.81
C LEU A 29 -3.18 -5.55 21.05
N LEU A 30 -3.75 -6.71 21.36
CA LEU A 30 -5.20 -6.88 21.53
C LEU A 30 -5.65 -6.93 22.98
N SER A 31 -4.71 -6.94 23.95
CA SER A 31 -5.04 -6.97 25.37
C SER A 31 -5.73 -5.68 25.79
N PRO A 32 -6.87 -5.77 26.52
CA PRO A 32 -7.52 -4.59 27.09
C PRO A 32 -6.68 -3.87 28.16
N GLU A 33 -5.75 -4.58 28.77
CA GLU A 33 -4.81 -4.02 29.76
C GLU A 33 -3.70 -3.19 29.09
N GLY A 34 -3.56 -3.29 27.77
CA GLY A 34 -2.60 -2.57 26.94
C GLY A 34 -3.27 -1.56 26.02
N VAL A 35 -3.11 -1.77 24.69
CA VAL A 35 -3.63 -0.89 23.62
C VAL A 35 -4.81 -1.49 22.87
N GLY A 36 -5.40 -2.58 23.36
CA GLY A 36 -6.45 -3.31 22.63
C GLY A 36 -7.69 -2.48 22.30
N ASP A 37 -7.98 -1.44 23.10
CA ASP A 37 -9.07 -0.50 22.78
C ASP A 37 -8.72 0.50 21.68
N GLN A 38 -7.47 0.53 21.24
CA GLN A 38 -6.98 1.40 20.17
C GLN A 38 -6.74 0.63 18.86
N VAL A 39 -6.60 -0.70 18.94
CA VAL A 39 -6.36 -1.58 17.80
C VAL A 39 -7.68 -2.13 17.28
N ASP A 40 -7.90 -1.98 15.98
CA ASP A 40 -8.98 -2.65 15.27
C ASP A 40 -8.55 -4.03 14.80
N LEU A 41 -7.47 -4.09 14.00
CA LEU A 41 -6.99 -5.33 13.39
C LEU A 41 -5.48 -5.51 13.59
N VAL A 42 -5.07 -6.76 13.77
CA VAL A 42 -3.68 -7.21 13.63
C VAL A 42 -3.62 -8.21 12.49
N LEU A 43 -2.78 -7.93 11.51
CA LEU A 43 -2.64 -8.70 10.26
C LEU A 43 -1.31 -9.43 10.28
N THR A 44 -1.29 -10.69 9.87
CA THR A 44 -0.06 -11.48 9.78
C THR A 44 -0.15 -12.57 8.73
N TRP A 45 0.99 -13.06 8.29
CA TRP A 45 1.15 -14.29 7.54
C TRP A 45 1.69 -15.37 8.47
N ARG A 46 1.15 -16.58 8.36
CA ARG A 46 1.66 -17.77 9.04
C ARG A 46 2.18 -18.76 8.02
N ASP A 47 3.41 -19.19 8.22
CA ASP A 47 3.96 -20.30 7.44
C ASP A 47 3.18 -21.58 7.68
N GLY A 48 3.08 -22.39 6.63
CA GLY A 48 2.47 -23.72 6.74
C GLY A 48 3.28 -24.63 7.66
N ARG A 49 2.61 -25.64 8.22
CA ARG A 49 3.24 -26.68 9.03
C ARG A 49 3.08 -28.04 8.34
N GLY A 50 4.19 -28.75 8.13
CA GLY A 50 4.18 -30.02 7.40
C GLY A 50 3.67 -29.83 5.97
N ASP A 51 2.62 -30.56 5.58
CA ASP A 51 2.00 -30.48 4.26
C ASP A 51 0.95 -29.36 4.13
N GLU A 52 0.66 -28.63 5.23
CA GLU A 52 -0.28 -27.52 5.19
C GLU A 52 0.40 -26.27 4.64
N PRO A 53 -0.12 -25.66 3.56
CA PRO A 53 0.38 -24.40 3.07
C PRO A 53 0.13 -23.27 4.07
N GLY A 54 0.92 -22.19 3.98
CA GLY A 54 0.75 -21.01 4.82
C GLY A 54 -0.60 -20.30 4.61
N ALA A 55 -0.94 -19.40 5.51
CA ALA A 55 -2.20 -18.68 5.50
C ALA A 55 -2.05 -17.26 6.05
N TYR A 56 -2.92 -16.36 5.62
CA TYR A 56 -3.08 -15.03 6.17
C TYR A 56 -4.03 -15.09 7.37
N GLU A 57 -3.77 -14.27 8.38
CA GLU A 57 -4.64 -14.13 9.55
C GLU A 57 -4.98 -12.67 9.80
N VAL A 58 -6.22 -12.45 10.19
CA VAL A 58 -6.72 -11.16 10.69
C VAL A 58 -7.27 -11.38 12.09
N TRP A 59 -6.67 -10.71 13.04
CA TRP A 59 -7.02 -10.80 14.45
C TRP A 59 -7.65 -9.50 14.94
N SER A 60 -8.64 -9.59 15.81
CA SER A 60 -9.25 -8.48 16.53
C SER A 60 -9.75 -8.93 17.90
N GLN A 61 -10.20 -7.99 18.73
CA GLN A 61 -10.89 -8.34 19.99
C GLN A 61 -12.22 -9.07 19.76
N ARG A 62 -12.82 -8.98 18.57
CA ARG A 62 -14.10 -9.64 18.19
C ARG A 62 -13.90 -11.09 17.73
N GLY A 63 -12.75 -11.41 17.20
CA GLY A 63 -12.45 -12.73 16.67
C GLY A 63 -11.27 -12.73 15.70
N MET A 64 -11.16 -13.83 14.93
CA MET A 64 -10.09 -14.05 13.98
C MET A 64 -10.65 -14.73 12.72
N VAL A 65 -10.08 -14.37 11.56
CA VAL A 65 -10.27 -15.11 10.32
C VAL A 65 -8.91 -15.51 9.76
N ARG A 66 -8.82 -16.78 9.31
CA ARG A 66 -7.69 -17.32 8.55
C ARG A 66 -8.16 -17.64 7.13
N PHE A 67 -7.39 -17.19 6.15
CA PHE A 67 -7.75 -17.37 4.75
C PHE A 67 -6.53 -17.65 3.88
N ARG A 68 -6.77 -18.16 2.68
CA ARG A 68 -5.76 -18.41 1.64
C ARG A 68 -6.22 -17.81 0.33
N ARG A 69 -5.23 -17.51 -0.49
CA ARG A 69 -5.45 -17.18 -1.90
C ARG A 69 -5.73 -18.45 -2.69
N ALA A 70 -6.66 -18.37 -3.61
CA ALA A 70 -7.03 -19.43 -4.55
C ALA A 70 -7.22 -18.82 -5.95
N ILE A 71 -7.12 -19.66 -6.97
CA ILE A 71 -7.45 -19.30 -8.34
C ILE A 71 -8.70 -20.09 -8.72
N GLY A 72 -9.75 -19.39 -9.10
CA GLY A 72 -11.00 -20.00 -9.57
C GLY A 72 -10.81 -20.75 -10.89
N ASP A 73 -11.79 -21.58 -11.25
CA ASP A 73 -11.77 -22.35 -12.50
C ASP A 73 -11.70 -21.46 -13.76
N ASP A 74 -12.20 -20.24 -13.66
CA ASP A 74 -12.13 -19.20 -14.70
C ASP A 74 -10.81 -18.42 -14.71
N GLY A 75 -9.88 -18.73 -13.81
CA GLY A 75 -8.60 -18.07 -13.64
C GLY A 75 -8.66 -16.79 -12.80
N THR A 76 -9.80 -16.46 -12.19
CA THR A 76 -9.92 -15.28 -11.30
C THR A 76 -9.27 -15.52 -9.95
N LEU A 77 -8.73 -14.44 -9.36
CA LEU A 77 -8.22 -14.45 -7.99
C LEU A 77 -9.38 -14.55 -7.00
N GLN A 78 -9.31 -15.52 -6.10
CA GLN A 78 -10.29 -15.78 -5.04
C GLN A 78 -9.59 -15.96 -3.69
N PHE A 79 -10.38 -15.96 -2.61
CA PHE A 79 -9.88 -16.16 -1.26
C PHE A 79 -10.75 -17.16 -0.52
N ASP A 80 -10.14 -18.27 -0.11
CA ASP A 80 -10.82 -19.32 0.64
C ASP A 80 -10.69 -19.06 2.14
N LEU A 81 -11.81 -19.03 2.84
CA LEU A 81 -11.83 -18.99 4.30
C LEU A 81 -11.53 -20.39 4.85
N ILE A 82 -10.49 -20.47 5.69
CA ILE A 82 -10.04 -21.73 6.29
C ILE A 82 -10.65 -21.91 7.67
N GLU A 83 -10.64 -20.81 8.46
CA GLU A 83 -11.09 -20.83 9.84
C GLU A 83 -11.63 -19.47 10.25
N VAL A 84 -12.67 -19.47 11.06
CA VAL A 84 -13.20 -18.29 11.73
C VAL A 84 -13.39 -18.62 13.20
N ILE A 85 -12.81 -17.84 14.10
CA ILE A 85 -12.99 -17.96 15.55
C ILE A 85 -13.66 -16.67 16.04
N GLY A 86 -14.81 -16.82 16.70
CA GLY A 86 -15.65 -15.68 17.06
C GLY A 86 -16.28 -15.03 15.83
N GLU A 87 -16.08 -13.75 15.64
CA GLU A 87 -16.54 -13.01 14.46
C GLU A 87 -15.39 -12.92 13.41
N ASN A 88 -15.73 -12.93 12.13
CA ASN A 88 -14.79 -12.53 11.09
C ASN A 88 -14.63 -11.00 11.12
N PRO A 89 -13.46 -10.46 11.51
CA PRO A 89 -13.30 -9.02 11.72
C PRO A 89 -13.48 -8.18 10.45
N VAL A 90 -13.29 -8.77 9.28
CA VAL A 90 -13.36 -8.12 7.97
C VAL A 90 -14.49 -8.71 7.10
N ALA A 91 -15.56 -9.22 7.74
CA ALA A 91 -16.69 -9.80 7.01
C ALA A 91 -17.43 -8.79 6.13
N ASN A 92 -17.54 -7.55 6.58
CA ASN A 92 -18.14 -6.49 5.79
C ASN A 92 -17.11 -5.93 4.80
N GLN A 93 -17.24 -6.32 3.55
CA GLN A 93 -16.41 -5.85 2.45
C GLN A 93 -17.23 -5.09 1.39
N ASP A 94 -18.41 -4.57 1.77
CA ASP A 94 -19.22 -3.77 0.85
C ASP A 94 -18.44 -2.52 0.39
N PRO A 95 -18.08 -2.45 -0.91
CA PRO A 95 -17.30 -1.35 -1.42
C PRO A 95 -18.10 -0.06 -1.58
N LEU A 96 -19.44 -0.10 -1.44
CA LEU A 96 -20.32 1.06 -1.47
C LEU A 96 -20.76 1.50 -0.08
N ALA A 97 -20.41 0.77 0.98
CA ALA A 97 -20.70 1.19 2.35
C ALA A 97 -19.98 2.51 2.66
N LEU A 98 -20.60 3.36 3.46
CA LEU A 98 -20.04 4.66 3.88
C LEU A 98 -19.60 5.55 2.69
N ALA A 99 -20.30 5.46 1.54
CA ALA A 99 -19.92 6.20 0.34
C ALA A 99 -20.43 7.65 0.33
N THR A 100 -21.26 8.03 1.29
CA THR A 100 -21.75 9.40 1.46
C THR A 100 -21.58 9.88 2.90
N LEU A 101 -21.50 11.19 3.11
CA LEU A 101 -21.45 11.79 4.45
C LEU A 101 -22.68 11.41 5.29
N ALA A 102 -23.85 11.24 4.66
CA ALA A 102 -25.06 10.77 5.35
C ALA A 102 -24.92 9.33 5.87
N ASP A 103 -24.21 8.46 5.15
CA ASP A 103 -23.92 7.09 5.59
C ASP A 103 -22.96 7.10 6.79
N GLU A 104 -21.92 7.93 6.74
CA GLU A 104 -20.95 8.09 7.85
C GLU A 104 -21.64 8.61 9.11
N ARG A 105 -22.53 9.61 8.98
CA ARG A 105 -23.34 10.13 10.12
C ARG A 105 -24.21 9.04 10.75
N ARG A 106 -24.86 8.22 9.91
CA ARG A 106 -25.67 7.09 10.43
C ARG A 106 -24.82 6.07 11.16
N ALA A 107 -23.66 5.73 10.61
CA ALA A 107 -22.73 4.77 11.23
C ALA A 107 -22.13 5.32 12.54
N ALA A 108 -21.77 6.59 12.60
CA ALA A 108 -21.28 7.24 13.82
C ALA A 108 -22.37 7.25 14.91
N THR A 109 -23.60 7.60 14.58
CA THR A 109 -24.73 7.52 15.50
C THR A 109 -24.96 6.10 16.02
N ALA A 110 -24.92 5.10 15.12
CA ALA A 110 -25.05 3.69 15.49
C ALA A 110 -23.90 3.21 16.40
N SER A 111 -22.71 3.81 16.24
CA SER A 111 -21.51 3.57 17.05
C SER A 111 -21.56 4.31 18.42
N GLY A 112 -22.54 5.17 18.65
CA GLY A 112 -22.68 5.94 19.87
C GLY A 112 -21.86 7.23 19.95
N PHE A 113 -21.38 7.72 18.80
CA PHE A 113 -20.58 8.94 18.67
C PHE A 113 -21.42 10.13 18.15
N ASP A 114 -20.88 11.33 18.26
CA ASP A 114 -21.51 12.55 17.78
C ASP A 114 -21.39 12.65 16.24
N ALA A 115 -22.50 12.41 15.57
CA ALA A 115 -22.54 12.41 14.10
C ALA A 115 -22.48 13.82 13.50
N ASP A 116 -22.82 14.85 14.26
CA ASP A 116 -22.88 16.24 13.81
C ASP A 116 -21.57 17.00 14.02
N ASP A 117 -20.73 16.53 14.95
CA ASP A 117 -19.39 17.08 15.18
C ASP A 117 -18.36 16.35 14.29
N PRO A 118 -17.76 17.00 13.29
CA PRO A 118 -16.77 16.37 12.42
C PRO A 118 -15.59 15.76 13.20
N ASP A 119 -15.13 16.42 14.29
CA ASP A 119 -13.99 16.01 15.08
C ASP A 119 -14.29 14.82 15.99
N ARG A 120 -15.56 14.45 16.14
CA ARG A 120 -16.04 13.35 16.99
C ARG A 120 -16.87 12.32 16.25
N ARG A 121 -16.97 12.45 14.95
CA ARG A 121 -17.69 11.52 14.07
C ARG A 121 -16.86 10.25 13.85
N PHE A 122 -16.70 9.46 14.91
CA PHE A 122 -16.00 8.18 14.85
C PHE A 122 -16.97 7.05 14.50
N ILE A 123 -16.44 6.00 13.88
CA ILE A 123 -17.20 4.82 13.50
C ILE A 123 -16.55 3.60 14.13
N ALA A 124 -17.28 2.88 14.95
CA ALA A 124 -16.81 1.67 15.60
C ALA A 124 -16.56 0.54 14.56
N PRO A 125 -15.63 -0.39 14.85
CA PRO A 125 -15.29 -1.47 13.94
C PRO A 125 -16.49 -2.30 13.43
N GLU A 126 -17.53 -2.44 14.23
CA GLU A 126 -18.76 -3.17 13.89
C GLU A 126 -19.59 -2.50 12.77
N HIS A 127 -19.36 -1.21 12.56
CA HIS A 127 -20.05 -0.38 11.57
C HIS A 127 -19.13 0.04 10.42
N GLN A 128 -17.87 -0.42 10.42
CA GLN A 128 -16.91 -0.18 9.36
C GLN A 128 -17.12 -1.14 8.17
N SER A 129 -16.49 -0.80 7.06
CA SER A 129 -16.31 -1.68 5.91
C SER A 129 -14.82 -1.75 5.56
N TYR A 130 -14.40 -2.92 5.03
CA TYR A 130 -13.03 -3.22 4.63
C TYR A 130 -12.99 -3.72 3.18
N PRO A 131 -13.31 -2.87 2.19
CA PRO A 131 -13.41 -3.32 0.80
C PRO A 131 -12.13 -3.98 0.32
N PHE A 132 -12.28 -5.11 -0.38
CA PHE A 132 -11.15 -5.90 -0.89
C PHE A 132 -10.13 -6.32 0.19
N ALA A 133 -10.59 -6.52 1.44
CA ALA A 133 -9.70 -6.75 2.59
C ALA A 133 -8.73 -7.88 2.35
N TYR A 134 -9.21 -9.06 1.92
CA TYR A 134 -8.36 -10.23 1.72
C TYR A 134 -7.26 -9.97 0.69
N GLU A 135 -7.59 -9.33 -0.42
CA GLU A 135 -6.62 -8.98 -1.46
C GLU A 135 -5.60 -7.96 -0.95
N ARG A 136 -6.06 -6.88 -0.30
CA ARG A 136 -5.21 -5.81 0.24
C ARG A 136 -4.28 -6.29 1.35
N ILE A 137 -4.70 -7.27 2.14
CA ILE A 137 -3.88 -7.91 3.17
C ILE A 137 -2.88 -8.87 2.52
N ALA A 138 -3.36 -9.80 1.68
CA ALA A 138 -2.54 -10.83 1.09
C ALA A 138 -1.34 -10.24 0.31
N GLN A 139 -1.60 -9.23 -0.51
CA GLN A 139 -0.57 -8.63 -1.34
C GLN A 139 0.56 -7.96 -0.52
N LEU A 140 0.26 -7.39 0.66
CA LEU A 140 1.29 -6.79 1.51
C LEU A 140 2.36 -7.82 1.90
N PHE A 141 1.92 -9.03 2.25
CA PHE A 141 2.80 -10.10 2.69
C PHE A 141 3.52 -10.83 1.54
N ASP A 142 3.28 -10.46 0.29
CA ASP A 142 4.04 -10.95 -0.86
C ASP A 142 5.40 -10.24 -1.01
N SER A 143 5.52 -9.06 -0.41
CA SER A 143 6.77 -8.29 -0.49
C SER A 143 7.92 -8.98 0.24
N PRO A 144 9.14 -8.96 -0.31
CA PRO A 144 10.34 -9.33 0.43
C PRO A 144 10.56 -8.44 1.66
N HIS A 145 9.96 -7.26 1.68
CA HIS A 145 10.02 -6.29 2.77
C HIS A 145 8.82 -6.35 3.71
N ALA A 146 7.97 -7.38 3.55
CA ALA A 146 6.78 -7.55 4.38
C ALA A 146 7.11 -7.55 5.88
N PRO A 147 6.28 -6.91 6.72
CA PRO A 147 6.40 -7.01 8.17
C PRO A 147 6.00 -8.42 8.65
N ASP A 148 6.28 -8.74 9.92
CA ASP A 148 5.68 -9.90 10.57
C ASP A 148 4.25 -9.64 10.95
N LEU A 149 3.98 -8.42 11.40
CA LEU A 149 2.63 -7.96 11.74
C LEU A 149 2.41 -6.55 11.17
N ALA A 150 1.17 -6.29 10.79
CA ALA A 150 0.72 -4.94 10.51
C ALA A 150 -0.52 -4.64 11.36
N VAL A 151 -0.62 -3.40 11.84
CA VAL A 151 -1.69 -2.97 12.74
C VAL A 151 -2.60 -2.00 11.99
N SER A 152 -3.89 -2.26 11.98
CA SER A 152 -4.89 -1.26 11.58
C SER A 152 -5.51 -0.71 12.86
N PRO A 153 -5.30 0.57 13.20
CA PRO A 153 -5.90 1.18 14.38
C PRO A 153 -7.40 1.39 14.17
N ARG A 154 -8.11 1.62 15.26
CA ARG A 154 -9.50 2.09 15.19
C ARG A 154 -9.55 3.49 14.60
N ASP A 155 -10.71 3.85 14.10
CA ASP A 155 -10.99 5.10 13.37
C ASP A 155 -10.44 6.37 14.05
N TRP A 156 -10.39 6.40 15.36
CA TRP A 156 -9.98 7.55 16.19
C TRP A 156 -8.64 7.39 16.92
N CYS A 157 -7.85 6.37 16.63
CA CYS A 157 -6.69 5.96 17.42
C CYS A 157 -5.39 5.88 16.63
N SER A 158 -5.23 6.66 15.58
CA SER A 158 -4.03 6.65 14.74
C SER A 158 -3.45 8.04 14.62
N GLY A 159 -2.17 8.19 14.98
CA GLY A 159 -1.46 9.45 14.80
C GLY A 159 -1.63 10.47 15.93
N THR A 160 -1.18 11.69 15.67
CA THR A 160 -1.06 12.78 16.65
C THR A 160 -1.74 14.08 16.20
N SER A 161 -2.39 14.06 15.05
CA SER A 161 -3.04 15.19 14.38
C SER A 161 -4.56 15.05 14.45
N PRO A 162 -5.35 16.12 14.25
CA PRO A 162 -6.81 16.07 14.18
C PRO A 162 -7.37 15.13 13.13
N GLY A 163 -6.67 14.95 12.01
CA GLY A 163 -7.00 13.96 11.00
C GLY A 163 -5.81 13.07 10.65
N THR A 164 -6.07 11.82 10.26
CA THR A 164 -5.02 10.87 9.85
C THR A 164 -5.54 9.78 8.91
N HIS A 165 -4.61 8.99 8.40
CA HIS A 165 -4.81 7.91 7.44
C HIS A 165 -3.86 6.73 7.73
N GLY A 166 -3.95 5.63 6.95
CA GLY A 166 -3.08 4.46 7.08
C GLY A 166 -3.79 3.17 7.48
N ALA A 167 -5.07 3.23 7.89
CA ALA A 167 -5.84 2.06 8.30
C ALA A 167 -6.42 1.28 7.11
N LEU A 168 -6.86 0.03 7.40
CA LEU A 168 -7.49 -0.82 6.39
C LEU A 168 -8.93 -0.42 6.06
N HIS A 169 -9.66 0.19 7.03
CA HIS A 169 -11.06 0.53 6.87
C HIS A 169 -11.31 1.60 5.79
N VAL A 170 -12.54 1.60 5.26
CA VAL A 170 -12.91 2.34 4.07
C VAL A 170 -12.73 3.86 4.16
N ARG A 171 -12.92 4.48 5.35
CA ARG A 171 -12.79 5.92 5.50
C ARG A 171 -11.39 6.45 5.20
N GLN A 172 -10.36 5.70 5.55
CA GLN A 172 -8.97 6.06 5.26
C GLN A 172 -8.50 5.51 3.91
N ALA A 173 -9.20 4.53 3.34
CA ALA A 173 -8.80 3.87 2.11
C ALA A 173 -9.57 4.31 0.86
N ARG A 174 -10.63 5.11 0.98
CA ARG A 174 -11.41 5.55 -0.18
C ARG A 174 -11.00 6.93 -0.64
N ALA A 175 -10.56 7.00 -1.89
CA ALA A 175 -10.29 8.21 -2.63
C ALA A 175 -11.40 8.49 -3.65
N PRO A 176 -11.70 9.74 -4.02
CA PRO A 176 -12.57 10.04 -5.15
C PRO A 176 -11.96 9.48 -6.44
N LEU A 177 -12.79 9.14 -7.42
CA LEU A 177 -12.29 8.79 -8.75
C LEU A 177 -13.25 9.25 -9.84
N TRP A 178 -12.74 10.14 -10.69
CA TRP A 178 -13.39 10.61 -11.90
C TRP A 178 -12.46 10.41 -13.09
N LEU A 179 -13.03 9.93 -14.19
CA LEU A 179 -12.37 9.97 -15.50
C LEU A 179 -13.14 10.97 -16.36
N SER A 180 -12.47 12.01 -16.85
CA SER A 180 -13.13 13.11 -17.57
C SER A 180 -12.44 13.40 -18.89
N GLY A 181 -13.18 13.35 -19.98
CA GLY A 181 -12.62 13.65 -21.30
C GLY A 181 -13.12 12.73 -22.42
N PRO A 182 -12.37 12.63 -23.53
CA PRO A 182 -12.74 11.75 -24.62
C PRO A 182 -12.72 10.28 -24.21
N GLY A 183 -13.58 9.48 -24.79
CA GLY A 183 -13.63 8.04 -24.57
C GLY A 183 -14.25 7.57 -23.25
N VAL A 184 -14.81 8.48 -22.43
CA VAL A 184 -15.49 8.10 -21.18
C VAL A 184 -17.00 8.05 -21.31
N ARG A 185 -17.65 7.20 -20.52
CA ARG A 185 -19.12 7.14 -20.37
C ARG A 185 -19.53 8.09 -19.26
N VAL A 186 -19.89 9.30 -19.67
CA VAL A 186 -20.30 10.36 -18.73
C VAL A 186 -21.47 9.93 -17.86
N GLY A 187 -21.38 10.17 -16.56
CA GLY A 187 -22.42 9.90 -15.57
C GLY A 187 -21.88 9.28 -14.30
N ARG A 188 -22.78 9.02 -13.35
CA ARG A 188 -22.48 8.32 -12.11
C ARG A 188 -22.57 6.80 -12.35
N HIS A 189 -21.55 6.09 -11.89
CA HIS A 189 -21.45 4.64 -11.96
C HIS A 189 -21.40 4.09 -10.53
N ASP A 190 -22.36 3.23 -10.18
CA ASP A 190 -22.47 2.62 -8.84
C ASP A 190 -21.47 1.46 -8.71
N LEU A 191 -20.20 1.82 -8.75
CA LEU A 191 -19.08 0.92 -8.58
C LEU A 191 -18.05 1.54 -7.62
N ALA A 192 -17.29 0.67 -6.97
CA ALA A 192 -15.97 1.00 -6.42
C ALA A 192 -14.92 0.15 -7.13
N VAL A 193 -13.76 0.74 -7.36
CA VAL A 193 -12.63 0.09 -8.01
C VAL A 193 -11.40 0.19 -7.11
N ARG A 194 -10.34 -0.52 -7.46
CA ARG A 194 -9.06 -0.42 -6.75
C ARG A 194 -8.22 0.70 -7.38
N SER A 195 -7.39 1.37 -6.60
CA SER A 195 -6.51 2.43 -7.13
C SER A 195 -5.57 1.91 -8.23
N ILE A 196 -5.18 0.64 -8.15
CA ILE A 196 -4.38 -0.04 -9.17
C ILE A 196 -5.10 -0.23 -10.52
N ASP A 197 -6.43 -0.09 -10.55
CA ASP A 197 -7.22 -0.19 -11.79
C ASP A 197 -7.11 1.09 -12.64
N ILE A 198 -6.61 2.20 -12.08
CA ILE A 198 -6.49 3.50 -12.77
C ILE A 198 -5.52 3.40 -13.94
N ALA A 199 -4.31 2.89 -13.72
CA ALA A 199 -3.27 2.83 -14.74
C ALA A 199 -3.70 2.01 -15.97
N PRO A 200 -4.12 0.74 -15.85
CA PRO A 200 -4.55 -0.04 -17.02
C PRO A 200 -5.78 0.55 -17.70
N THR A 201 -6.72 1.13 -16.95
CA THR A 201 -7.91 1.79 -17.53
C THR A 201 -7.52 2.99 -18.40
N CYS A 202 -6.59 3.82 -17.94
CA CYS A 202 -6.08 4.95 -18.69
C CYS A 202 -5.31 4.51 -19.96
N LEU A 203 -4.44 3.51 -19.84
CA LEU A 203 -3.69 2.99 -20.99
C LEU A 203 -4.61 2.35 -22.03
N HIS A 204 -5.65 1.64 -21.60
CA HIS A 204 -6.67 1.10 -22.51
C HIS A 204 -7.42 2.22 -23.23
N ALA A 205 -7.86 3.25 -22.51
CA ALA A 205 -8.54 4.41 -23.12
C ALA A 205 -7.65 5.13 -24.16
N LEU A 206 -6.34 5.19 -23.91
CA LEU A 206 -5.34 5.73 -24.84
C LEU A 206 -5.01 4.80 -26.00
N GLY A 207 -5.55 3.57 -26.06
CA GLY A 207 -5.29 2.60 -27.10
C GLY A 207 -3.88 2.01 -27.08
N PHE A 208 -3.27 1.89 -25.91
CA PHE A 208 -1.96 1.27 -25.77
C PHE A 208 -2.02 -0.23 -26.12
N PRO A 209 -0.97 -0.77 -26.73
CA PRO A 209 -0.91 -2.19 -27.03
C PRO A 209 -0.74 -3.02 -25.76
N MET A 210 -1.30 -4.22 -25.78
CA MET A 210 -1.06 -5.25 -24.78
C MET A 210 0.43 -5.61 -24.70
N VAL A 211 0.84 -6.06 -23.52
CA VAL A 211 2.19 -6.55 -23.26
C VAL A 211 2.15 -7.99 -22.78
N ASP A 212 3.24 -8.71 -22.93
CA ASP A 212 3.43 -10.01 -22.30
C ASP A 212 3.86 -9.80 -20.84
N GLY A 213 2.92 -9.37 -20.02
CA GLY A 213 3.12 -9.06 -18.60
C GLY A 213 2.32 -9.98 -17.70
N ALA A 214 2.77 -10.16 -16.45
CA ALA A 214 2.04 -10.89 -15.43
C ALA A 214 0.89 -10.03 -14.87
N ASP A 215 -0.24 -10.67 -14.65
CA ASP A 215 -1.39 -10.07 -13.95
C ASP A 215 -1.45 -10.50 -12.46
N ALA A 216 -2.53 -10.09 -11.75
CA ALA A 216 -2.76 -10.40 -10.34
C ALA A 216 -2.72 -11.91 -9.99
N THR A 217 -2.85 -12.80 -10.97
CA THR A 217 -2.74 -14.24 -10.78
C THR A 217 -1.32 -14.78 -11.02
N GLY A 218 -0.39 -13.89 -11.40
CA GLY A 218 0.99 -14.23 -11.72
C GLY A 218 1.19 -14.89 -13.08
N ARG A 219 0.13 -15.00 -13.91
CA ARG A 219 0.23 -15.56 -15.27
C ARG A 219 0.52 -14.46 -16.27
N THR A 220 1.39 -14.75 -17.24
CA THR A 220 1.59 -13.87 -18.37
C THR A 220 0.45 -13.98 -19.37
N SER A 221 0.26 -12.94 -20.19
CA SER A 221 -0.73 -12.97 -21.26
C SER A 221 -0.45 -14.06 -22.28
N SER A 222 0.81 -14.39 -22.58
CA SER A 222 1.20 -15.46 -23.48
C SER A 222 0.85 -16.87 -22.94
N GLU A 223 0.93 -17.09 -21.61
CA GLU A 223 0.56 -18.35 -20.99
C GLU A 223 -0.96 -18.58 -20.95
N ARG A 224 -1.76 -17.52 -20.93
CA ARG A 224 -3.22 -17.56 -20.98
C ARG A 224 -3.80 -17.58 -22.38
N GLY A 225 -2.99 -17.32 -23.40
CA GLY A 225 -3.43 -16.98 -24.73
C GLY A 225 -3.68 -15.48 -24.86
N VAL A 226 -4.72 -15.08 -25.58
CA VAL A 226 -5.02 -13.65 -25.74
C VAL A 226 -5.60 -13.08 -24.44
N GLU A 227 -4.85 -12.24 -23.77
CA GLU A 227 -5.28 -11.49 -22.57
C GLU A 227 -5.35 -10.01 -22.93
N PRO A 228 -6.53 -9.46 -23.28
CA PRO A 228 -6.65 -8.12 -23.86
C PRO A 228 -6.40 -7.00 -22.86
N ASP A 229 -6.40 -7.30 -21.56
CA ASP A 229 -6.35 -6.30 -20.51
C ASP A 229 -4.98 -6.21 -19.82
N VAL A 230 -3.97 -6.95 -20.27
CA VAL A 230 -2.60 -6.83 -19.73
C VAL A 230 -1.84 -5.78 -20.53
N LEU A 231 -1.74 -4.58 -19.97
CA LEU A 231 -1.19 -3.37 -20.61
C LEU A 231 0.13 -2.92 -19.99
N LEU A 232 0.49 -3.49 -18.82
CA LEU A 232 1.71 -3.22 -18.08
C LEU A 232 2.41 -4.53 -17.70
N ALA A 233 3.73 -4.52 -17.70
CA ALA A 233 4.48 -5.62 -17.12
C ALA A 233 4.17 -5.70 -15.62
N ARG A 234 3.79 -6.87 -15.12
CA ARG A 234 3.35 -7.06 -13.73
C ARG A 234 2.15 -6.18 -13.36
N GLN A 235 0.98 -6.54 -13.82
CA GLN A 235 -0.26 -5.79 -13.60
C GLN A 235 -1.17 -6.51 -12.59
N ASP A 236 -1.53 -5.85 -11.49
CA ASP A 236 -2.53 -6.34 -10.54
C ASP A 236 -3.93 -5.76 -10.81
N GLY A 237 -3.98 -4.54 -11.36
CA GLY A 237 -5.22 -3.87 -11.72
C GLY A 237 -5.90 -4.45 -12.95
N ARG A 238 -7.19 -4.17 -13.11
CA ARG A 238 -7.96 -4.48 -14.31
C ARG A 238 -8.37 -3.22 -15.06
N VAL A 239 -8.72 -3.35 -16.32
CA VAL A 239 -9.39 -2.29 -17.07
C VAL A 239 -10.85 -2.18 -16.59
N VAL A 240 -11.28 -0.98 -16.24
CA VAL A 240 -12.67 -0.68 -15.84
C VAL A 240 -13.46 -0.31 -17.09
N HIS A 241 -13.84 -1.32 -17.88
CA HIS A 241 -14.59 -1.12 -19.13
C HIS A 241 -15.94 -0.43 -18.94
N GLU A 242 -16.52 -0.56 -17.75
CA GLU A 242 -17.82 0.00 -17.40
C GLU A 242 -17.88 1.53 -17.54
N VAL A 243 -16.73 2.22 -17.42
CA VAL A 243 -16.63 3.68 -17.51
C VAL A 243 -16.11 4.17 -18.87
N LEU A 244 -15.79 3.26 -19.77
CA LEU A 244 -15.25 3.58 -21.09
C LEU A 244 -16.34 3.44 -22.17
N SER A 245 -16.26 4.29 -23.19
CA SER A 245 -17.15 4.25 -24.36
C SER A 245 -16.45 3.53 -25.51
N ALA A 246 -17.02 2.43 -25.97
CA ALA A 246 -16.45 1.65 -27.07
C ALA A 246 -16.34 2.45 -28.39
N ASP A 247 -17.26 3.38 -28.62
CA ASP A 247 -17.35 4.18 -29.86
C ASP A 247 -16.91 5.65 -29.65
N GLY A 248 -16.36 5.98 -28.46
CA GLY A 248 -15.95 7.34 -28.12
C GLY A 248 -14.65 7.74 -28.82
N PRO A 249 -14.36 9.06 -28.95
CA PRO A 249 -13.08 9.53 -29.44
C PRO A 249 -11.96 9.12 -28.51
N GLN A 250 -10.86 8.65 -29.04
CA GLN A 250 -9.69 8.22 -28.28
C GLN A 250 -8.89 9.45 -27.79
N PRO A 251 -8.56 9.55 -26.48
CA PRO A 251 -7.67 10.59 -26.00
C PRO A 251 -6.24 10.39 -26.52
N THR A 252 -5.50 11.48 -26.66
CA THR A 252 -4.09 11.43 -27.06
C THR A 252 -3.16 11.77 -25.88
N ARG A 253 -3.73 12.29 -24.78
CA ARG A 253 -3.02 12.75 -23.59
C ARG A 253 -3.69 12.26 -22.32
N LEU A 254 -2.88 12.13 -21.27
CA LEU A 254 -3.34 11.81 -19.92
C LEU A 254 -2.87 12.89 -18.96
N TYR A 255 -3.79 13.40 -18.14
CA TYR A 255 -3.48 14.29 -17.04
C TYR A 255 -4.13 13.78 -15.75
N VAL A 256 -3.32 13.39 -14.77
CA VAL A 256 -3.78 12.95 -13.46
C VAL A 256 -3.61 14.11 -12.47
N PHE A 257 -4.71 14.57 -11.88
CA PHE A 257 -4.74 15.40 -10.70
C PHE A 257 -4.94 14.50 -9.48
N LEU A 258 -3.98 14.49 -8.59
CA LEU A 258 -4.06 13.75 -7.35
C LEU A 258 -4.10 14.74 -6.19
N MET A 259 -5.21 14.77 -5.48
CA MET A 259 -5.43 15.62 -4.31
C MET A 259 -5.10 14.77 -3.07
N ASP A 260 -3.88 14.93 -2.54
CA ASP A 260 -3.37 14.12 -1.42
C ASP A 260 -4.34 14.17 -0.22
N GLY A 261 -4.62 13.02 0.38
CA GLY A 261 -5.49 12.88 1.55
C GLY A 261 -6.97 13.20 1.34
N MET A 262 -7.41 13.46 0.11
CA MET A 262 -8.80 13.88 -0.16
C MET A 262 -9.78 12.72 -0.02
N HIS A 263 -10.58 12.75 1.02
CA HIS A 263 -11.64 11.77 1.21
C HIS A 263 -12.82 12.00 0.24
N GLN A 264 -13.38 10.91 -0.31
CA GLN A 264 -14.47 11.03 -1.29
C GLN A 264 -15.70 11.73 -0.76
N THR A 265 -16.13 11.42 0.49
CA THR A 265 -17.36 12.00 1.04
C THR A 265 -17.21 13.50 1.31
N GLU A 266 -15.99 13.98 1.54
CA GLU A 266 -15.65 15.38 1.71
C GLU A 266 -15.83 16.15 0.41
N LEU A 267 -15.17 15.70 -0.67
CA LEU A 267 -15.31 16.32 -1.98
C LEU A 267 -16.78 16.29 -2.47
N GLN A 268 -17.47 15.17 -2.26
CA GLN A 268 -18.87 15.04 -2.63
C GLN A 268 -19.75 16.01 -1.84
N ASP A 269 -19.60 16.07 -0.51
CA ASP A 269 -20.38 16.98 0.35
C ASP A 269 -20.13 18.45 -0.02
N ARG A 270 -18.86 18.83 -0.29
CA ARG A 270 -18.52 20.20 -0.72
C ARG A 270 -19.19 20.58 -2.03
N LEU A 271 -19.22 19.66 -3.00
CA LEU A 271 -19.91 19.87 -4.27
C LEU A 271 -21.45 19.94 -4.12
N GLU A 272 -22.04 19.14 -3.23
CA GLU A 272 -23.48 19.14 -3.00
C GLU A 272 -23.95 20.39 -2.23
N ARG A 273 -23.18 20.80 -1.22
CA ARG A 273 -23.49 21.94 -0.34
C ARG A 273 -23.38 23.29 -1.03
N ASP A 274 -22.42 23.45 -1.92
CA ASP A 274 -22.10 24.71 -2.58
C ASP A 274 -22.14 24.55 -4.11
N PRO A 275 -23.31 24.69 -4.75
CA PRO A 275 -23.44 24.51 -6.19
C PRO A 275 -22.59 25.44 -7.06
N ASP A 276 -22.17 26.56 -6.53
CA ASP A 276 -21.37 27.57 -7.25
C ASP A 276 -19.87 27.43 -6.93
N GLY A 277 -19.50 26.66 -5.90
CA GLY A 277 -18.12 26.38 -5.50
C GLY A 277 -17.41 25.43 -6.45
N LEU A 278 -16.08 25.43 -6.40
CA LEU A 278 -15.20 24.53 -7.15
C LEU A 278 -15.50 24.53 -8.67
N PRO A 279 -15.53 25.70 -9.36
CA PRO A 279 -15.98 25.80 -10.75
C PRO A 279 -15.14 24.99 -11.74
N HIS A 280 -13.85 24.78 -11.48
CA HIS A 280 -12.96 24.09 -12.37
C HIS A 280 -13.06 22.56 -12.22
N LEU A 281 -13.20 22.05 -11.00
CA LEU A 281 -13.55 20.66 -10.75
C LEU A 281 -14.94 20.34 -11.31
N ARG A 282 -15.92 21.25 -11.19
CA ARG A 282 -17.24 21.08 -11.83
C ARG A 282 -17.18 21.03 -13.35
N ARG A 283 -16.28 21.79 -13.95
CA ARG A 283 -16.03 21.70 -15.40
C ARG A 283 -15.62 20.28 -15.80
N LEU A 284 -14.72 19.66 -15.04
CA LEU A 284 -14.30 18.27 -15.26
C LEU A 284 -15.45 17.30 -14.95
N LEU A 285 -16.14 17.50 -13.84
CA LEU A 285 -17.27 16.68 -13.41
C LEU A 285 -18.39 16.61 -14.48
N GLY A 286 -18.67 17.74 -15.15
CA GLY A 286 -19.71 17.82 -16.19
C GLY A 286 -19.45 16.93 -17.42
N ARG A 287 -18.27 16.38 -17.57
CA ARG A 287 -17.88 15.46 -18.65
C ARG A 287 -17.20 14.18 -18.15
N ALA A 288 -17.46 13.80 -16.89
CA ALA A 288 -16.80 12.70 -16.23
C ALA A 288 -17.67 11.45 -16.09
N ALA A 289 -17.02 10.30 -16.12
CA ALA A 289 -17.48 9.09 -15.46
C ALA A 289 -17.10 9.20 -13.98
N VAL A 290 -18.06 9.21 -13.08
CA VAL A 290 -17.89 9.36 -11.64
C VAL A 290 -18.14 8.03 -10.96
N LEU A 291 -17.16 7.48 -10.26
CA LEU A 291 -17.29 6.25 -9.51
C LEU A 291 -17.92 6.55 -8.13
N ALA A 292 -19.13 6.03 -7.89
CA ALA A 292 -19.87 6.30 -6.67
C ALA A 292 -19.19 5.76 -5.41
N GLY A 293 -18.48 4.65 -5.54
CA GLY A 293 -17.65 4.06 -4.47
C GLY A 293 -16.22 4.56 -4.45
N GLY A 294 -15.85 5.48 -5.37
CA GLY A 294 -14.46 5.95 -5.52
C GLY A 294 -13.47 4.86 -5.91
N SER A 295 -12.20 5.07 -5.57
CA SER A 295 -11.15 4.06 -5.63
C SER A 295 -10.69 3.66 -4.24
N ILE A 296 -10.52 2.36 -4.03
CA ILE A 296 -10.00 1.80 -2.78
C ILE A 296 -8.50 1.59 -2.94
N VAL A 297 -7.73 2.22 -2.08
CA VAL A 297 -6.26 2.20 -2.14
C VAL A 297 -5.68 0.98 -1.41
N ASN A 298 -4.38 0.76 -1.55
CA ASN A 298 -3.66 -0.31 -0.88
C ASN A 298 -3.77 -0.23 0.66
N PHE A 299 -3.24 -1.23 1.33
CA PHE A 299 -2.94 -1.17 2.76
C PHE A 299 -1.41 -1.29 2.93
N PRO A 300 -0.81 -0.41 3.72
CA PRO A 300 -1.41 0.75 4.41
C PRO A 300 -1.85 1.84 3.41
N SER A 301 -2.91 2.57 3.76
CA SER A 301 -3.45 3.67 2.96
C SER A 301 -2.65 4.96 3.23
N ILE A 302 -1.47 5.05 2.65
CA ILE A 302 -0.44 6.06 2.91
C ILE A 302 0.17 6.53 1.59
N THR A 303 0.63 7.76 1.52
CA THR A 303 1.07 8.49 0.32
C THR A 303 2.04 7.71 -0.56
N TRP A 304 3.23 7.31 -0.06
CA TRP A 304 4.28 6.70 -0.90
C TRP A 304 3.86 5.39 -1.57
N PRO A 305 3.34 4.38 -0.84
CA PRO A 305 2.85 3.15 -1.49
C PRO A 305 1.66 3.40 -2.42
N SER A 306 0.76 4.34 -2.08
CA SER A 306 -0.43 4.61 -2.90
C SER A 306 -0.09 5.30 -4.22
N HIS A 307 0.79 6.30 -4.21
CA HIS A 307 1.28 6.93 -5.45
C HIS A 307 1.98 5.94 -6.36
N THR A 308 2.82 5.05 -5.78
CA THR A 308 3.49 4.01 -6.55
C THR A 308 2.49 3.02 -7.13
N ALA A 309 1.47 2.62 -6.36
CA ALA A 309 0.41 1.72 -6.81
C ALA A 309 -0.41 2.31 -7.97
N ILE A 310 -0.80 3.58 -7.89
CA ILE A 310 -1.50 4.29 -8.97
C ILE A 310 -0.60 4.41 -10.20
N GLY A 311 0.68 4.74 -10.00
CA GLY A 311 1.66 4.93 -11.07
C GLY A 311 2.12 3.66 -11.78
N THR A 312 1.83 2.46 -11.23
CA THR A 312 2.26 1.16 -11.78
C THR A 312 1.11 0.20 -12.07
N GLY A 313 -0.10 0.46 -11.56
CA GLY A 313 -1.22 -0.49 -11.63
C GLY A 313 -0.97 -1.77 -10.81
N THR A 314 -0.13 -1.70 -9.77
CA THR A 314 0.38 -2.84 -9.03
C THR A 314 0.32 -2.56 -7.53
N TRP A 315 -0.03 -3.55 -6.71
CA TRP A 315 -0.09 -3.42 -5.27
C TRP A 315 1.28 -3.19 -4.60
N CYS A 316 1.28 -2.59 -3.42
CA CYS A 316 2.51 -2.22 -2.71
C CYS A 316 3.41 -3.41 -2.35
N GLY A 317 2.85 -4.58 -2.12
CA GLY A 317 3.62 -5.81 -1.90
C GLY A 317 4.37 -6.29 -3.14
N HIS A 318 3.92 -5.91 -4.33
CA HIS A 318 4.52 -6.31 -5.60
C HIS A 318 5.43 -5.23 -6.18
N HIS A 319 5.10 -3.94 -6.01
CA HIS A 319 6.03 -2.89 -6.45
C HIS A 319 7.12 -2.58 -5.41
N GLY A 320 7.05 -3.12 -4.19
CA GLY A 320 8.14 -3.09 -3.20
C GLY A 320 8.18 -1.85 -2.30
N VAL A 321 7.47 -0.78 -2.60
CA VAL A 321 7.36 0.40 -1.71
C VAL A 321 6.19 0.16 -0.76
N VAL A 322 6.47 -0.45 0.39
CA VAL A 322 5.42 -0.93 1.28
C VAL A 322 4.97 0.09 2.32
N ASN A 323 5.82 1.07 2.61
CA ASN A 323 5.55 2.13 3.59
C ASN A 323 6.47 3.33 3.34
N PRO A 324 6.19 4.54 3.85
CA PRO A 324 7.14 5.67 3.82
C PRO A 324 8.48 5.37 4.51
N THR A 325 8.44 4.52 5.52
CA THR A 325 9.63 3.99 6.22
C THR A 325 9.42 2.51 6.47
N TYR A 326 10.38 1.66 6.12
CA TYR A 326 10.29 0.21 6.35
C TYR A 326 11.65 -0.44 6.52
N HIS A 327 11.67 -1.64 7.08
CA HIS A 327 12.86 -2.39 7.42
C HIS A 327 13.23 -3.40 6.32
N LEU A 328 14.46 -3.33 5.84
CA LEU A 328 15.06 -4.31 4.95
C LEU A 328 15.79 -5.36 5.80
N ARG A 329 15.15 -6.54 5.99
CA ARG A 329 15.70 -7.59 6.84
C ARG A 329 17.09 -8.03 6.43
N ASP A 330 17.28 -8.32 5.14
CA ASP A 330 18.53 -8.85 4.61
C ASP A 330 19.68 -7.85 4.74
N GLU A 331 19.37 -6.56 4.65
CA GLU A 331 20.34 -5.48 4.80
C GLU A 331 20.43 -4.95 6.25
N ARG A 332 19.53 -5.41 7.15
CA ARG A 332 19.43 -4.98 8.55
C ARG A 332 19.38 -3.48 8.72
N ARG A 333 18.72 -2.80 7.85
CA ARG A 333 18.57 -1.35 7.92
C ARG A 333 17.14 -0.92 7.65
N THR A 334 16.76 0.14 8.29
CA THR A 334 15.52 0.85 7.99
C THR A 334 15.80 1.84 6.87
N VAL A 335 14.93 1.86 5.87
CA VAL A 335 14.95 2.83 4.77
C VAL A 335 13.75 3.74 4.89
N SER A 336 13.93 4.98 4.44
CA SER A 336 12.87 5.98 4.44
C SER A 336 12.84 6.66 3.06
N PRO A 337 12.08 6.13 2.10
CA PRO A 337 11.90 6.75 0.80
C PRO A 337 11.53 8.22 0.87
N GLN A 338 10.65 8.58 1.80
CA GLN A 338 10.22 9.96 2.01
C GLN A 338 11.34 10.91 2.48
N GLY A 339 12.36 10.41 3.13
CA GLY A 339 13.44 11.22 3.72
C GLY A 339 14.70 11.29 2.86
N LEU A 340 14.73 10.63 1.72
CA LEU A 340 15.90 10.57 0.88
C LEU A 340 15.91 11.67 -0.20
N GLN A 341 17.11 12.15 -0.54
CA GLN A 341 17.30 13.04 -1.69
C GLN A 341 17.22 12.32 -3.04
N VAL A 342 17.21 11.01 -3.03
CA VAL A 342 16.91 10.14 -4.16
C VAL A 342 15.45 9.73 -4.04
N GLY A 343 14.70 9.80 -5.11
CA GLY A 343 13.27 9.55 -5.08
C GLY A 343 12.89 8.10 -4.80
N THR A 344 11.61 7.87 -4.69
CA THR A 344 11.01 6.57 -4.38
C THR A 344 11.29 5.52 -5.46
N GLU A 345 11.60 5.94 -6.69
CA GLU A 345 11.82 5.04 -7.83
C GLU A 345 12.89 3.99 -7.61
N VAL A 346 13.92 4.28 -6.79
CA VAL A 346 15.01 3.33 -6.50
C VAL A 346 14.58 2.16 -5.61
N PHE A 347 13.43 2.29 -4.94
CA PHE A 347 12.87 1.25 -4.07
C PHE A 347 11.79 0.43 -4.78
N ALA A 348 11.31 0.89 -5.93
CA ALA A 348 10.31 0.15 -6.69
C ALA A 348 10.98 -1.02 -7.44
N SER A 349 10.33 -2.19 -7.40
CA SER A 349 10.79 -3.39 -8.09
C SER A 349 11.00 -3.13 -9.58
N SER A 350 12.08 -3.69 -10.13
CA SER A 350 12.34 -3.67 -11.58
C SER A 350 11.36 -4.52 -12.39
N SER A 351 10.64 -5.44 -11.74
CA SER A 351 9.66 -6.31 -12.40
C SER A 351 8.35 -5.59 -12.75
N VAL A 352 8.07 -4.44 -12.15
CA VAL A 352 6.88 -3.65 -12.48
C VAL A 352 7.18 -2.57 -13.50
N GLU A 353 6.22 -2.27 -14.37
CA GLU A 353 6.30 -1.17 -15.35
C GLU A 353 5.51 0.03 -14.82
N SER A 354 6.09 1.22 -14.88
CA SER A 354 5.39 2.46 -14.55
C SER A 354 4.60 3.01 -15.75
N LEU A 355 3.62 3.87 -15.48
CA LEU A 355 2.91 4.61 -16.54
C LEU A 355 3.88 5.36 -17.47
N TRP A 356 4.92 5.99 -16.92
CA TRP A 356 5.90 6.73 -17.72
C TRP A 356 6.69 5.80 -18.63
N GLU A 357 7.08 4.61 -18.16
CA GLU A 357 7.74 3.59 -18.96
C GLU A 357 6.83 3.05 -20.05
N ALA A 358 5.55 2.83 -19.76
CA ALA A 358 4.56 2.43 -20.76
C ALA A 358 4.43 3.48 -21.89
N PHE A 359 4.38 4.79 -21.55
CA PHE A 359 4.39 5.86 -22.54
C PHE A 359 5.65 5.83 -23.40
N HIS A 360 6.84 5.65 -22.80
CA HIS A 360 8.10 5.59 -23.54
C HIS A 360 8.26 4.30 -24.34
N ARG A 361 7.62 3.20 -23.95
CA ARG A 361 7.58 1.96 -24.72
C ARG A 361 6.83 2.14 -26.03
N VAL A 362 5.76 2.95 -26.03
CA VAL A 362 4.92 3.22 -27.21
C VAL A 362 5.51 4.37 -28.04
N ASP A 363 6.01 5.39 -27.40
CA ASP A 363 6.62 6.58 -28.01
C ASP A 363 7.83 7.02 -27.17
N PRO A 364 9.07 6.62 -27.55
CA PRO A 364 10.28 6.96 -26.80
C PRO A 364 10.52 8.48 -26.65
N ASP A 365 9.94 9.27 -27.53
CA ASP A 365 10.06 10.73 -27.52
C ASP A 365 8.94 11.41 -26.74
N ALA A 366 7.94 10.66 -26.26
CA ALA A 366 6.85 11.20 -25.44
C ALA A 366 7.39 12.06 -24.28
N PHE A 367 6.90 13.28 -24.19
CA PHE A 367 7.22 14.14 -23.05
C PHE A 367 6.30 13.80 -21.88
N THR A 368 6.90 13.32 -20.80
CA THR A 368 6.19 12.86 -19.60
C THR A 368 6.68 13.61 -18.36
N VAL A 369 5.75 13.91 -17.45
CA VAL A 369 5.98 14.81 -16.33
C VAL A 369 5.41 14.19 -15.04
N ALA A 370 6.17 14.27 -13.94
CA ALA A 370 5.73 14.02 -12.58
C ALA A 370 5.97 15.30 -11.76
N VAL A 371 4.88 15.94 -11.32
CA VAL A 371 4.92 17.18 -10.54
C VAL A 371 4.73 16.84 -9.07
N HIS A 372 5.76 17.02 -8.28
CA HIS A 372 5.83 16.74 -6.84
C HIS A 372 5.38 15.32 -6.42
N ALA A 373 5.07 14.45 -7.36
CA ALA A 373 4.69 13.08 -7.07
C ALA A 373 5.84 12.32 -6.39
N PRO A 374 5.58 11.60 -5.29
CA PRO A 374 6.58 10.78 -4.61
C PRO A 374 7.18 9.69 -5.48
N PHE A 375 6.47 9.27 -6.53
CA PHE A 375 6.90 8.29 -7.51
C PHE A 375 6.78 8.84 -8.92
N GLY A 376 7.84 8.71 -9.72
CA GLY A 376 7.88 9.23 -11.09
C GLY A 376 8.91 8.52 -11.96
N ARG A 377 9.07 7.19 -11.78
CA ARG A 377 10.10 6.40 -12.47
C ARG A 377 10.03 6.58 -13.99
N SER A 378 11.16 6.98 -14.54
CA SER A 378 11.37 7.25 -15.97
C SER A 378 10.65 8.51 -16.53
N ALA A 379 9.93 9.31 -15.73
CA ALA A 379 9.42 10.59 -16.19
C ALA A 379 10.56 11.49 -16.69
N LYS A 380 10.37 12.20 -17.82
CA LYS A 380 11.40 13.11 -18.34
C LYS A 380 11.59 14.35 -17.46
N HIS A 381 10.53 14.80 -16.80
CA HIS A 381 10.60 15.80 -15.74
C HIS A 381 10.01 15.24 -14.45
N ALA A 382 10.82 15.18 -13.39
CA ALA A 382 10.42 14.72 -12.06
C ALA A 382 11.42 15.29 -11.05
N VAL A 383 11.06 16.37 -10.38
CA VAL A 383 12.00 17.11 -9.50
C VAL A 383 12.39 16.27 -8.28
N LEU A 384 11.44 15.53 -7.70
CA LEU A 384 11.73 14.64 -6.57
C LEU A 384 12.62 13.44 -6.95
N GLU A 385 12.67 13.09 -8.24
CA GLU A 385 13.55 12.07 -8.80
C GLU A 385 14.83 12.67 -9.43
N ASN A 386 15.19 13.91 -9.05
CA ASN A 386 16.35 14.65 -9.54
C ASN A 386 16.40 14.90 -11.05
N ARG A 387 15.27 14.88 -11.74
CA ARG A 387 15.14 15.23 -13.15
C ARG A 387 14.39 16.54 -13.29
N ASN A 388 15.09 17.62 -13.54
CA ASN A 388 14.49 18.95 -13.68
C ASN A 388 14.81 19.57 -15.03
N LEU A 389 13.78 19.80 -15.84
CA LEU A 389 13.88 20.47 -17.15
C LEU A 389 13.52 21.96 -17.09
N CYS A 390 12.97 22.43 -15.97
CA CYS A 390 12.60 23.84 -15.81
C CYS A 390 13.81 24.74 -15.55
N ASP A 391 13.73 25.98 -16.03
CA ASP A 391 14.61 27.06 -15.57
C ASP A 391 14.29 27.40 -14.12
N ARG A 392 15.27 27.23 -13.24
CA ARG A 392 15.12 27.45 -11.80
C ARG A 392 14.79 28.92 -11.46
N ALA A 393 15.38 29.88 -12.21
CA ALA A 393 15.12 31.31 -11.99
C ALA A 393 13.68 31.66 -12.37
N ARG A 394 13.21 31.13 -13.52
CA ARG A 394 11.84 31.35 -13.97
C ARG A 394 10.81 30.69 -13.04
N VAL A 395 11.06 29.45 -12.59
CA VAL A 395 10.18 28.80 -11.59
C VAL A 395 10.11 29.60 -10.30
N LYS A 396 11.23 30.17 -9.84
CA LYS A 396 11.23 31.03 -8.64
C LYS A 396 10.38 32.29 -8.83
N GLU A 397 10.49 32.97 -9.98
CA GLU A 397 9.66 34.13 -10.32
C GLU A 397 8.18 33.77 -10.37
N LEU A 398 7.85 32.71 -11.12
CA LEU A 398 6.48 32.21 -11.24
C LEU A 398 5.90 31.77 -9.88
N THR A 399 6.70 31.15 -9.00
CA THR A 399 6.27 30.81 -7.65
C THR A 399 5.86 32.07 -6.87
N ALA A 400 6.64 33.16 -6.97
CA ALA A 400 6.30 34.42 -6.30
C ALA A 400 5.03 35.05 -6.91
N GLU A 401 4.86 34.99 -8.24
CA GLU A 401 3.66 35.49 -8.92
C GLU A 401 2.41 34.70 -8.51
N LEU A 402 2.52 33.37 -8.43
CA LEU A 402 1.40 32.47 -8.11
C LEU A 402 1.10 32.39 -6.61
N ALA A 403 1.98 32.87 -5.75
CA ALA A 403 1.74 32.87 -4.30
C ALA A 403 0.53 33.72 -3.88
N VAL A 404 0.04 34.60 -4.77
CA VAL A 404 -1.20 35.36 -4.54
C VAL A 404 -2.46 34.45 -4.49
N ASP A 405 -2.37 33.23 -5.00
CA ASP A 405 -3.46 32.24 -4.97
C ASP A 405 -3.49 31.44 -3.67
N MET A 406 -2.42 31.50 -2.87
CA MET A 406 -2.39 30.83 -1.57
C MET A 406 -3.44 31.42 -0.64
N HIS A 407 -4.05 30.58 0.17
CA HIS A 407 -5.04 31.06 1.13
C HIS A 407 -4.38 31.98 2.19
N PRO A 408 -4.96 33.15 2.50
CA PRO A 408 -4.31 34.17 3.32
C PRO A 408 -4.01 33.73 4.76
N ARG A 409 -4.73 32.74 5.29
CA ARG A 409 -4.55 32.32 6.69
C ARG A 409 -3.36 31.38 6.91
N TRP A 410 -2.90 30.64 5.88
CA TRP A 410 -1.82 29.66 6.06
C TRP A 410 -0.52 30.23 6.67
N PRO A 411 0.01 31.36 6.20
CA PRO A 411 1.30 31.86 6.68
C PRO A 411 1.38 32.22 8.16
N GLY A 412 0.25 32.38 8.85
CA GLY A 412 0.22 32.86 10.24
C GLY A 412 -0.16 31.83 11.28
N GLU A 413 -0.95 30.83 10.90
CA GLU A 413 -1.61 29.92 11.84
C GLU A 413 -1.07 28.49 11.76
N HIS A 414 -0.77 27.98 10.57
CA HIS A 414 -0.40 26.61 10.33
C HIS A 414 0.78 26.47 9.37
N PRO A 415 2.03 26.46 9.87
CA PRO A 415 3.23 26.42 9.03
C PRO A 415 3.35 25.16 8.15
N ALA A 416 2.81 24.02 8.59
CA ALA A 416 2.82 22.78 7.81
C ALA A 416 1.96 22.92 6.55
N VAL A 417 0.70 23.35 6.69
CA VAL A 417 -0.20 23.62 5.56
C VAL A 417 0.36 24.69 4.62
N ALA A 418 0.96 25.75 5.20
CA ALA A 418 1.63 26.79 4.40
C ALA A 418 2.79 26.24 3.56
N SER A 419 3.54 25.26 4.10
CA SER A 419 4.64 24.58 3.38
C SER A 419 4.12 23.76 2.21
N GLU A 420 3.04 23.02 2.39
CA GLU A 420 2.42 22.20 1.34
C GLU A 420 1.74 23.06 0.28
N SER A 421 1.04 24.14 0.68
CA SER A 421 0.51 25.12 -0.26
C SER A 421 1.64 25.79 -1.09
N LEU A 422 2.81 26.06 -0.49
CA LEU A 422 3.97 26.51 -1.24
C LEU A 422 4.53 25.44 -2.17
N LEU A 423 4.52 24.18 -1.76
CA LEU A 423 4.91 23.05 -2.59
C LEU A 423 4.04 22.97 -3.84
N ASP A 424 2.72 23.02 -3.68
CA ASP A 424 1.76 23.05 -4.79
C ASP A 424 1.94 24.28 -5.69
N THR A 425 2.22 25.44 -5.10
CA THR A 425 2.52 26.67 -5.87
C THR A 425 3.76 26.50 -6.73
N ARG A 426 4.80 25.82 -6.22
CA ARG A 426 6.01 25.49 -6.99
C ARG A 426 5.71 24.48 -8.09
N GLY A 427 4.85 23.50 -7.83
CA GLY A 427 4.35 22.55 -8.84
C GLY A 427 3.64 23.27 -9.98
N MET A 428 2.75 24.19 -9.64
CA MET A 428 2.09 25.05 -10.62
C MET A 428 3.08 25.89 -11.42
N ALA A 429 4.08 26.47 -10.78
CA ALA A 429 5.12 27.25 -11.46
C ALA A 429 5.88 26.39 -12.48
N GLN A 430 6.19 25.13 -12.14
CA GLN A 430 6.80 24.18 -13.08
C GLN A 430 5.86 23.90 -14.26
N MET A 431 4.58 23.63 -14.00
CA MET A 431 3.61 23.37 -15.07
C MET A 431 3.41 24.58 -15.99
N VAL A 432 3.32 25.78 -15.43
CA VAL A 432 3.23 27.00 -16.23
C VAL A 432 4.48 27.14 -17.12
N GLU A 433 5.67 26.96 -16.55
CA GLU A 433 6.92 27.05 -17.30
C GLU A 433 6.97 25.99 -18.41
N LEU A 434 6.72 24.71 -18.09
CA LEU A 434 6.75 23.61 -19.07
C LEU A 434 5.71 23.77 -20.18
N LEU A 435 4.49 24.23 -19.85
CA LEU A 435 3.43 24.41 -20.83
C LEU A 435 3.57 25.68 -21.67
N THR A 436 4.38 26.66 -21.28
CA THR A 436 4.57 27.92 -22.04
C THR A 436 5.87 27.95 -22.85
N ARG A 437 6.74 26.96 -22.71
CA ARG A 437 8.00 26.86 -23.48
C ARG A 437 7.75 26.38 -24.90
N ASP A 438 8.35 27.08 -25.87
CA ASP A 438 8.28 26.73 -27.30
C ASP A 438 9.28 25.63 -27.72
N ASP A 439 10.34 25.43 -26.92
CA ASP A 439 11.40 24.45 -27.20
C ASP A 439 11.10 23.05 -26.65
N LEU A 440 10.02 22.89 -25.88
CA LEU A 440 9.54 21.59 -25.40
C LEU A 440 8.24 21.20 -26.07
N PRO A 441 8.06 19.91 -26.40
CA PRO A 441 6.76 19.43 -26.84
C PRO A 441 5.74 19.50 -25.70
N ALA A 442 4.46 19.56 -26.04
CA ALA A 442 3.41 19.47 -25.04
C ALA A 442 3.43 18.08 -24.37
N PRO A 443 3.31 17.99 -23.03
CA PRO A 443 3.32 16.71 -22.33
C PRO A 443 2.25 15.75 -22.85
N ARG A 444 2.62 14.49 -23.07
CA ARG A 444 1.72 13.38 -23.37
C ARG A 444 1.11 12.79 -22.12
N PHE A 445 1.85 12.84 -21.02
CA PHE A 445 1.40 12.37 -19.70
C PHE A 445 1.92 13.31 -18.61
N VAL A 446 0.99 13.73 -17.74
CA VAL A 446 1.28 14.51 -16.53
C VAL A 446 0.64 13.82 -15.34
N TYR A 447 1.43 13.59 -14.31
CA TYR A 447 0.97 13.17 -12.98
C TYR A 447 1.27 14.32 -12.01
N HIS A 448 0.24 14.96 -11.50
CA HIS A 448 0.32 16.18 -10.72
C HIS A 448 -0.28 15.98 -9.33
N GLU A 449 0.57 15.93 -8.32
CA GLU A 449 0.17 15.91 -6.92
C GLU A 449 -0.13 17.33 -6.42
N LEU A 450 -1.16 17.44 -5.60
CA LEU A 450 -1.61 18.63 -4.90
C LEU A 450 -1.74 18.28 -3.42
N ALA A 451 -0.72 18.66 -2.62
CA ALA A 451 -0.51 18.18 -1.25
C ALA A 451 -1.31 18.95 -0.20
N VAL A 452 -1.73 20.19 -0.48
CA VAL A 452 -2.34 21.09 0.53
C VAL A 452 -3.60 20.51 1.17
N THR A 453 -4.30 19.61 0.51
CA THR A 453 -5.51 18.95 1.03
C THR A 453 -5.21 17.97 2.14
N ASP A 454 -4.08 17.24 2.06
CA ASP A 454 -3.61 16.34 3.11
C ASP A 454 -3.16 17.13 4.34
N GLY A 455 -2.32 18.15 4.15
CA GLY A 455 -1.90 19.00 5.25
C GLY A 455 -3.06 19.66 5.99
N ALA A 456 -4.07 20.16 5.25
CA ALA A 456 -5.26 20.70 5.87
C ALA A 456 -6.07 19.63 6.62
N GLY A 457 -6.16 18.41 6.08
CA GLY A 457 -6.79 17.27 6.73
C GLY A 457 -6.10 16.89 8.04
N HIS A 458 -4.79 16.90 8.07
CA HIS A 458 -4.00 16.65 9.28
C HIS A 458 -4.15 17.75 10.32
N GLU A 459 -4.08 19.01 9.93
CA GLU A 459 -4.06 20.15 10.85
C GLU A 459 -5.44 20.54 11.39
N TYR A 460 -6.49 20.36 10.60
CA TYR A 460 -7.84 20.81 10.94
C TYR A 460 -8.85 19.66 11.09
N GLY A 461 -8.49 18.43 10.71
CA GLY A 461 -9.43 17.31 10.59
C GLY A 461 -10.26 17.33 9.31
N PRO A 462 -10.81 16.17 8.89
CA PRO A 462 -11.70 16.07 7.72
C PRO A 462 -13.01 16.83 7.96
N HIS A 463 -13.63 17.31 6.87
CA HIS A 463 -14.88 18.09 6.85
C HIS A 463 -14.79 19.45 7.58
N SER A 464 -13.58 19.96 7.79
CA SER A 464 -13.34 21.26 8.42
C SER A 464 -13.34 22.40 7.43
N ASP A 465 -13.42 23.64 7.97
CA ASP A 465 -13.25 24.84 7.14
C ASP A 465 -11.84 24.93 6.53
N GLY A 466 -10.83 24.37 7.22
CA GLY A 466 -9.46 24.32 6.70
C GLY A 466 -9.35 23.50 5.42
N VAL A 467 -9.99 22.34 5.38
CA VAL A 467 -10.01 21.50 4.18
C VAL A 467 -10.84 22.14 3.06
N ASN A 468 -11.94 22.84 3.39
CA ASN A 468 -12.70 23.62 2.40
C ASN A 468 -11.85 24.70 1.74
N ASP A 469 -11.05 25.44 2.54
CA ASP A 469 -10.14 26.49 2.04
C ASP A 469 -9.02 25.87 1.16
N ALA A 470 -8.50 24.70 1.53
CA ALA A 470 -7.53 23.95 0.74
C ALA A 470 -8.11 23.44 -0.59
N LEU A 471 -9.37 22.99 -0.59
CA LEU A 471 -10.07 22.61 -1.80
C LEU A 471 -10.30 23.80 -2.75
N ASP A 472 -10.68 24.96 -2.23
CA ASP A 472 -10.84 26.18 -3.04
C ASP A 472 -9.51 26.64 -3.66
N GLU A 473 -8.41 26.47 -2.94
CA GLU A 473 -7.06 26.74 -3.44
C GLU A 473 -6.65 25.73 -4.52
N THR A 474 -6.92 24.46 -4.29
CA THR A 474 -6.69 23.36 -5.25
C THR A 474 -7.49 23.55 -6.53
N ASP A 475 -8.77 23.91 -6.43
CA ASP A 475 -9.62 24.19 -7.60
C ASP A 475 -9.07 25.35 -8.45
N ARG A 476 -8.58 26.43 -7.82
CA ARG A 476 -7.93 27.53 -8.55
C ARG A 476 -6.69 27.08 -9.31
N ARG A 477 -5.86 26.19 -8.72
CA ARG A 477 -4.68 25.63 -9.38
C ARG A 477 -5.07 24.75 -10.57
N ILE A 478 -6.05 23.86 -10.39
CA ILE A 478 -6.62 23.06 -11.48
C ILE A 478 -7.10 23.99 -12.61
N GLY A 479 -7.84 25.07 -12.27
CA GLY A 479 -8.30 26.04 -13.25
C GLY A 479 -7.20 26.69 -14.08
N ARG A 480 -6.05 26.98 -13.48
CA ARG A 480 -4.90 27.49 -14.22
C ARG A 480 -4.35 26.50 -15.23
N VAL A 481 -4.23 25.24 -14.84
CA VAL A 481 -3.82 24.16 -15.77
C VAL A 481 -4.81 24.03 -16.91
N LEU A 482 -6.11 23.97 -16.62
CA LEU A 482 -7.15 23.83 -17.64
C LEU A 482 -7.11 25.02 -18.63
N ALA A 483 -6.90 26.25 -18.13
CA ALA A 483 -6.79 27.44 -18.98
C ALA A 483 -5.56 27.38 -19.91
N LEU A 484 -4.43 26.88 -19.44
CA LEU A 484 -3.24 26.67 -20.26
C LEU A 484 -3.45 25.61 -21.35
N LEU A 485 -4.13 24.51 -21.01
CA LEU A 485 -4.49 23.46 -21.95
C LEU A 485 -5.49 23.95 -23.01
N ASP A 486 -6.47 24.78 -22.62
CA ASP A 486 -7.39 25.45 -23.55
C ASP A 486 -6.64 26.35 -24.55
N GLN A 487 -5.76 27.21 -24.04
CA GLN A 487 -4.96 28.14 -24.89
C GLN A 487 -4.10 27.39 -25.92
N ARG A 488 -3.68 26.17 -25.58
CA ARG A 488 -2.90 25.32 -26.50
C ARG A 488 -3.75 24.38 -27.34
N GLY A 489 -5.08 24.38 -27.19
CA GLY A 489 -5.98 23.47 -27.89
C GLY A 489 -5.87 22.00 -27.47
N LEU A 490 -5.36 21.75 -26.24
CA LEU A 490 -5.07 20.39 -25.76
C LEU A 490 -6.16 19.83 -24.85
N PHE A 491 -7.08 20.68 -24.36
CA PHE A 491 -8.09 20.29 -23.37
C PHE A 491 -9.00 19.14 -23.87
N ASP A 492 -9.49 19.26 -25.11
CA ASP A 492 -10.48 18.31 -25.65
C ASP A 492 -9.88 16.98 -26.11
N GLU A 493 -8.56 16.87 -26.21
CA GLU A 493 -7.84 15.62 -26.51
C GLU A 493 -7.25 14.95 -25.25
N THR A 494 -7.44 15.54 -24.07
CA THR A 494 -6.89 15.08 -22.82
C THR A 494 -7.92 14.27 -22.01
N LEU A 495 -7.53 13.06 -21.59
CA LEU A 495 -8.19 12.31 -20.54
C LEU A 495 -7.68 12.82 -19.19
N PHE A 496 -8.56 13.35 -18.38
CA PHE A 496 -8.27 13.76 -17.01
C PHE A 496 -8.68 12.66 -16.04
N VAL A 497 -7.83 12.41 -15.05
CA VAL A 497 -8.16 11.64 -13.85
C VAL A 497 -8.15 12.62 -12.68
N VAL A 498 -9.20 12.63 -11.87
CA VAL A 498 -9.27 13.31 -10.59
C VAL A 498 -9.41 12.24 -9.53
N SER A 499 -8.41 12.14 -8.65
CA SER A 499 -8.38 11.15 -7.58
C SER A 499 -7.60 11.67 -6.37
N ALA A 500 -7.40 10.80 -5.40
CA ALA A 500 -6.50 10.97 -4.28
C ALA A 500 -5.71 9.67 -4.08
N ASP A 501 -4.70 9.72 -3.26
CA ASP A 501 -3.87 8.58 -2.90
C ASP A 501 -4.43 7.82 -1.69
N HIS A 502 -5.19 8.48 -0.81
CA HIS A 502 -5.95 7.90 0.31
C HIS A 502 -7.09 8.84 0.76
N GLY A 503 -7.83 8.38 1.77
CA GLY A 503 -8.81 9.19 2.47
C GLY A 503 -8.25 9.72 3.80
N MET A 504 -9.14 10.25 4.65
CA MET A 504 -8.82 10.85 5.96
C MET A 504 -9.92 10.51 6.97
N ALA A 505 -9.53 10.28 8.23
CA ALA A 505 -10.49 10.10 9.31
C ALA A 505 -10.14 11.01 10.51
N PRO A 506 -11.14 11.50 11.27
CA PRO A 506 -10.88 12.32 12.45
C PRO A 506 -10.21 11.51 13.56
N GLN A 507 -9.43 12.18 14.41
CA GLN A 507 -8.68 11.58 15.52
C GLN A 507 -9.06 12.18 16.86
N ALA A 508 -9.14 11.31 17.86
CA ALA A 508 -9.25 11.75 19.25
C ALA A 508 -7.86 12.20 19.74
N ILE A 509 -7.63 13.50 19.79
CA ILE A 509 -6.32 14.10 20.12
C ILE A 509 -5.81 13.66 21.48
N GLU A 510 -6.70 13.40 22.43
CA GLU A 510 -6.37 12.91 23.77
C GLU A 510 -5.78 11.49 23.80
N LEU A 511 -6.02 10.68 22.76
CA LEU A 511 -5.56 9.30 22.72
C LEU A 511 -4.17 9.11 22.11
N ARG A 512 -3.68 10.06 21.35
CA ARG A 512 -2.34 10.15 20.70
C ARG A 512 -1.53 8.85 20.79
N ALA A 513 -2.05 7.80 20.18
CA ALA A 513 -1.46 6.47 20.31
C ALA A 513 -0.65 6.12 19.06
N ASN A 514 0.48 5.46 19.28
CA ASN A 514 1.10 4.58 18.31
C ASN A 514 0.93 3.14 18.82
N PRO A 515 -0.17 2.45 18.49
CA PRO A 515 -0.44 1.13 19.03
C PRO A 515 0.59 0.10 18.59
N ALA A 516 1.19 0.22 17.41
CA ALA A 516 2.22 -0.69 16.94
C ALA A 516 3.47 -0.68 17.84
N ALA A 517 3.85 0.48 18.37
CA ALA A 517 5.00 0.61 19.27
C ALA A 517 4.82 -0.07 20.62
N HIS A 518 3.58 -0.44 21.00
CA HIS A 518 3.31 -1.10 22.28
C HIS A 518 4.02 -2.45 22.42
N VAL A 519 4.32 -3.14 21.32
CA VAL A 519 5.08 -4.39 21.36
C VAL A 519 6.43 -4.22 22.06
N LEU A 520 7.07 -3.06 21.93
CA LEU A 520 8.34 -2.75 22.57
C LEU A 520 8.17 -2.62 24.10
N THR A 521 7.07 -2.02 24.57
CA THR A 521 6.76 -1.90 26.00
C THR A 521 6.37 -3.24 26.60
N ALA A 522 5.85 -4.17 25.80
CA ALA A 522 5.58 -5.55 26.19
C ALA A 522 6.84 -6.43 26.22
N GLY A 523 8.03 -5.86 26.02
CA GLY A 523 9.31 -6.55 26.11
C GLY A 523 9.63 -7.41 24.89
N LEU A 524 9.06 -7.11 23.73
CA LEU A 524 9.41 -7.74 22.46
C LEU A 524 10.47 -6.92 21.76
N GLU A 525 11.49 -7.59 21.23
CA GLU A 525 12.48 -6.97 20.35
C GLU A 525 11.92 -6.88 18.93
N ALA A 526 11.80 -5.67 18.42
CA ALA A 526 11.22 -5.43 17.10
C ALA A 526 11.72 -4.11 16.51
N VAL A 527 11.71 -4.02 15.19
CA VAL A 527 11.72 -2.75 14.46
C VAL A 527 10.27 -2.37 14.21
N VAL A 528 9.90 -1.16 14.59
CA VAL A 528 8.55 -0.63 14.37
C VAL A 528 8.62 0.57 13.44
N ALA A 529 7.90 0.51 12.32
CA ALA A 529 7.63 1.62 11.45
C ALA A 529 6.13 1.61 11.16
N GLU A 530 5.39 2.39 11.92
CA GLU A 530 3.92 2.35 11.93
C GLU A 530 3.35 2.34 10.50
N PRO A 531 2.39 1.49 10.20
CA PRO A 531 1.71 0.51 11.06
C PRO A 531 2.40 -0.88 11.14
N MET A 532 3.63 -1.00 10.71
CA MET A 532 4.35 -2.25 10.49
C MET A 532 5.30 -2.60 11.62
N ILE A 533 5.42 -3.91 11.90
CA ILE A 533 6.27 -4.46 12.96
C ILE A 533 7.09 -5.61 12.35
N TRP A 534 8.42 -5.50 12.46
CA TRP A 534 9.36 -6.57 12.14
C TRP A 534 9.94 -7.08 13.46
N LEU A 535 9.54 -8.28 13.85
CA LEU A 535 10.07 -8.92 15.04
C LEU A 535 11.52 -9.33 14.80
N SER A 536 12.38 -9.20 15.82
CA SER A 536 13.78 -9.60 15.69
C SER A 536 13.87 -11.08 15.34
N ASP A 537 14.63 -11.37 14.29
CA ASP A 537 14.78 -12.70 13.73
C ASP A 537 16.12 -13.34 14.16
N LEU A 538 16.20 -14.66 13.98
CA LEU A 538 17.45 -15.39 14.07
C LEU A 538 18.23 -15.29 12.75
N HIS A 539 19.54 -15.13 12.84
CA HIS A 539 20.43 -15.33 11.71
C HIS A 539 20.76 -16.83 11.62
N VAL A 540 20.51 -17.44 10.47
CA VAL A 540 20.75 -18.85 10.25
C VAL A 540 21.69 -19.02 9.07
N GLU A 541 22.80 -19.72 9.31
CA GLU A 541 23.75 -20.12 8.30
C GLU A 541 23.69 -21.63 8.10
N VAL A 542 23.68 -22.09 6.87
CA VAL A 542 23.69 -23.50 6.55
C VAL A 542 24.89 -23.81 5.67
N GLU A 543 25.75 -24.66 6.17
CA GLU A 543 26.95 -25.09 5.48
C GLU A 543 26.90 -26.58 5.16
N ARG A 544 27.45 -26.98 4.05
CA ARG A 544 27.64 -28.37 3.67
C ARG A 544 29.13 -28.68 3.54
N SER A 545 29.55 -29.83 4.02
CA SER A 545 30.93 -30.29 3.87
C SER A 545 31.30 -30.48 2.39
N ALA A 546 32.59 -30.32 2.07
CA ALA A 546 33.08 -30.43 0.70
C ALA A 546 32.82 -31.80 0.07
N ASP A 547 32.69 -32.86 0.87
CA ASP A 547 32.36 -34.22 0.42
C ASP A 547 30.83 -34.44 0.28
N GLY A 548 30.05 -33.42 0.64
CA GLY A 548 28.59 -33.44 0.56
C GLY A 548 27.87 -34.40 1.49
N ARG A 549 28.56 -35.01 2.46
CA ARG A 549 28.02 -36.05 3.35
C ARG A 549 27.47 -35.54 4.67
N THR A 550 27.90 -34.37 5.07
CA THR A 550 27.45 -33.75 6.31
C THR A 550 27.09 -32.27 6.05
N GLY A 551 26.23 -31.76 6.88
CA GLY A 551 25.94 -30.34 6.93
C GLY A 551 25.90 -29.83 8.36
N ARG A 552 25.94 -28.52 8.50
CA ARG A 552 25.85 -27.82 9.78
C ARG A 552 24.91 -26.66 9.64
N VAL A 553 23.99 -26.53 10.58
CA VAL A 553 23.17 -25.33 10.78
C VAL A 553 23.78 -24.55 11.94
N ALA A 554 24.02 -23.28 11.72
CA ALA A 554 24.47 -22.34 12.75
C ALA A 554 23.34 -21.31 12.98
N VAL A 555 23.01 -21.09 14.24
CA VAL A 555 21.93 -20.16 14.65
C VAL A 555 22.52 -19.12 15.59
N PHE A 556 22.35 -17.87 15.21
CA PHE A 556 22.81 -16.70 15.96
C PHE A 556 21.67 -15.72 16.18
N ASP A 557 21.83 -14.80 17.12
CA ASP A 557 20.99 -13.62 17.15
C ASP A 557 21.18 -12.81 15.86
N ASN A 558 20.09 -12.31 15.29
CA ASN A 558 20.22 -11.48 14.10
C ASN A 558 20.88 -10.13 14.40
N ASP A 559 20.74 -9.64 15.62
CA ASP A 559 21.39 -8.42 16.07
C ASP A 559 22.87 -8.69 16.40
N ALA A 560 23.76 -8.05 15.66
CA ALA A 560 25.18 -8.05 15.99
C ALA A 560 25.40 -7.24 17.29
N ASP A 561 26.35 -7.70 18.10
CA ASP A 561 26.80 -6.95 19.26
C ASP A 561 27.58 -5.68 18.86
N THR A 562 28.08 -4.93 19.85
CA THR A 562 28.86 -3.70 19.63
C THR A 562 30.21 -3.93 18.91
N SER A 563 30.66 -5.19 18.81
CA SER A 563 31.89 -5.58 18.05
C SER A 563 31.54 -5.96 16.60
N GLY A 564 30.28 -6.09 16.25
CA GLY A 564 29.79 -6.59 14.95
C GLY A 564 29.70 -8.12 14.91
N GLU A 565 29.95 -8.82 16.02
CA GLU A 565 29.76 -10.26 16.12
C GLU A 565 28.32 -10.60 16.50
N ARG A 566 27.82 -11.72 15.96
CA ARG A 566 26.49 -12.24 16.27
C ARG A 566 26.58 -13.25 17.40
N PRO A 567 25.90 -13.03 18.54
CA PRO A 567 25.85 -14.01 19.61
C PRO A 567 25.24 -15.33 19.15
N ALA A 568 25.86 -16.44 19.53
CA ALA A 568 25.30 -17.76 19.31
C ALA A 568 23.93 -17.92 20.02
N TRP A 569 22.98 -18.60 19.39
CA TRP A 569 21.68 -18.89 19.97
C TRP A 569 21.57 -20.37 20.37
N PRO A 570 21.88 -20.74 21.63
CA PRO A 570 21.75 -22.11 22.11
C PRO A 570 20.27 -22.45 22.40
N GLY A 571 19.92 -23.73 22.19
CA GLY A 571 18.58 -24.23 22.50
C GLY A 571 17.51 -23.95 21.45
N ALA A 572 17.89 -23.40 20.28
CA ALA A 572 16.97 -23.34 19.14
C ALA A 572 16.70 -24.75 18.58
N GLU A 573 15.45 -25.08 18.35
CA GLU A 573 15.09 -26.32 17.67
C GLU A 573 15.35 -26.18 16.17
N VAL A 574 16.20 -27.05 15.62
CA VAL A 574 16.52 -27.12 14.19
C VAL A 574 15.94 -28.40 13.62
N THR A 575 15.12 -28.26 12.58
CA THR A 575 14.61 -29.38 11.80
C THR A 575 15.16 -29.28 10.38
N VAL A 576 15.77 -30.37 9.89
CA VAL A 576 16.32 -30.47 8.53
C VAL A 576 15.56 -31.56 7.79
N GLU A 577 15.01 -31.22 6.63
CA GLU A 577 14.21 -32.14 5.83
C GLU A 577 14.69 -32.18 4.38
N LEU A 578 14.68 -33.38 3.80
CA LEU A 578 14.95 -33.64 2.40
C LEU A 578 13.64 -33.81 1.66
N HIS A 579 13.44 -33.03 0.60
CA HIS A 579 12.31 -33.13 -0.30
C HIS A 579 12.68 -33.92 -1.55
N SER A 580 11.84 -34.85 -1.95
CA SER A 580 11.98 -35.60 -3.20
C SER A 580 10.70 -35.45 -4.03
N GLU A 581 10.84 -35.39 -5.34
CA GLU A 581 9.74 -35.21 -6.28
C GLU A 581 8.62 -36.24 -6.03
N GLY A 582 7.41 -35.79 -5.68
CA GLY A 582 6.23 -36.60 -5.42
C GLY A 582 6.23 -37.44 -4.12
N GLY A 583 7.21 -37.25 -3.22
CA GLY A 583 7.32 -37.96 -1.94
C GLY A 583 7.11 -37.07 -0.71
N ALA A 584 6.71 -37.67 0.42
CA ALA A 584 6.67 -36.97 1.69
C ALA A 584 8.11 -36.55 2.11
N PRO A 585 8.29 -35.36 2.74
CA PRO A 585 9.60 -34.93 3.23
C PRO A 585 10.21 -35.95 4.20
N ARG A 586 11.49 -36.27 3.99
CA ARG A 586 12.25 -37.15 4.87
C ARG A 586 13.10 -36.33 5.83
N ARG A 587 12.85 -36.43 7.12
CA ARG A 587 13.61 -35.76 8.14
C ARG A 587 15.05 -36.29 8.20
N LEU A 588 16.03 -35.41 8.10
CA LEU A 588 17.47 -35.71 8.22
C LEU A 588 17.97 -35.43 9.63
N ALA A 589 17.47 -34.37 10.28
CA ALA A 589 17.79 -34.05 11.67
C ALA A 589 16.62 -33.30 12.35
N ARG A 590 16.52 -33.46 13.66
CA ARG A 590 15.75 -32.60 14.56
C ARG A 590 16.48 -32.58 15.88
N ASP A 591 17.08 -31.46 16.23
CA ASP A 591 17.88 -31.32 17.45
C ASP A 591 17.89 -29.86 17.93
N LEU A 592 18.36 -29.65 19.13
CA LEU A 592 18.57 -28.32 19.70
C LEU A 592 20.00 -27.86 19.42
N THR A 593 20.18 -26.58 19.13
CA THR A 593 21.49 -25.98 18.97
C THR A 593 22.30 -26.10 20.28
N ASP A 594 23.59 -26.41 20.14
CA ASP A 594 24.53 -26.47 21.22
C ASP A 594 24.88 -25.07 21.80
N ALA A 595 25.81 -25.02 22.74
CA ALA A 595 26.27 -23.77 23.36
C ALA A 595 26.85 -22.74 22.37
N ASN A 596 27.30 -23.20 21.19
CA ASN A 596 27.83 -22.37 20.12
C ASN A 596 26.81 -22.09 19.02
N GLY A 597 25.56 -22.49 19.22
CA GLY A 597 24.49 -22.29 18.24
C GLY A 597 24.44 -23.30 17.10
N PHE A 598 25.09 -24.49 17.20
CA PHE A 598 25.23 -25.41 16.09
C PHE A 598 24.36 -26.68 16.21
N VAL A 599 23.88 -27.17 15.07
CA VAL A 599 23.33 -28.51 14.86
C VAL A 599 23.99 -29.12 13.62
N ALA A 600 24.52 -30.35 13.76
CA ALA A 600 25.05 -31.11 12.63
C ALA A 600 24.05 -32.13 12.09
N PHE A 601 24.08 -32.39 10.79
CA PHE A 601 23.24 -33.39 10.14
C PHE A 601 23.99 -34.17 9.06
N ALA A 602 23.52 -35.39 8.79
CA ALA A 602 24.06 -36.19 7.70
C ALA A 602 23.20 -36.03 6.43
N THR A 603 23.87 -35.89 5.28
CA THR A 603 23.21 -35.80 3.99
C THR A 603 23.53 -37.05 3.14
N PRO A 604 22.56 -37.60 2.41
CA PRO A 604 22.83 -38.59 1.39
C PRO A 604 23.75 -38.02 0.30
N SER A 605 24.62 -38.85 -0.22
CA SER A 605 25.48 -38.47 -1.36
C SER A 605 24.64 -38.30 -2.62
N ASN A 606 24.90 -37.24 -3.42
CA ASN A 606 24.27 -36.90 -4.70
C ASN A 606 22.92 -36.20 -4.62
N ILE A 607 22.69 -35.35 -3.66
CA ILE A 607 21.47 -34.53 -3.55
C ILE A 607 21.82 -33.08 -3.87
N ASP A 608 20.95 -32.42 -4.65
CA ASP A 608 21.01 -30.99 -4.88
C ASP A 608 20.73 -30.24 -3.58
N SER A 609 21.44 -29.15 -3.35
CA SER A 609 21.26 -28.32 -2.15
C SER A 609 19.84 -27.74 -2.02
N GLY A 610 19.19 -27.49 -3.15
CA GLY A 610 17.82 -26.98 -3.17
C GLY A 610 16.74 -27.97 -2.67
N ASP A 611 17.08 -29.25 -2.58
CA ASP A 611 16.18 -30.28 -2.07
C ASP A 611 16.15 -30.36 -0.53
N ILE A 612 17.02 -29.66 0.15
CA ILE A 612 17.09 -29.68 1.62
C ILE A 612 16.54 -28.36 2.16
N THR A 613 15.60 -28.48 3.07
CA THR A 613 15.05 -27.34 3.81
C THR A 613 15.46 -27.42 5.28
N VAL A 614 15.66 -26.25 5.87
CA VAL A 614 16.01 -26.08 7.28
C VAL A 614 14.93 -25.18 7.92
N ALA A 615 14.32 -25.67 8.99
CA ALA A 615 13.44 -24.88 9.84
C ALA A 615 14.10 -24.70 11.20
N VAL A 616 14.18 -23.46 11.67
CA VAL A 616 14.73 -23.11 12.98
C VAL A 616 13.64 -22.44 13.79
N HIS A 617 13.40 -22.97 14.97
CA HIS A 617 12.45 -22.43 15.93
C HIS A 617 13.15 -22.13 17.26
N ALA A 618 13.00 -20.91 17.75
CA ALA A 618 13.53 -20.51 19.06
C ALA A 618 12.45 -19.75 19.84
N ALA A 619 12.43 -19.95 21.13
CA ALA A 619 11.46 -19.27 22.01
C ALA A 619 11.60 -17.75 21.89
N GLY A 620 10.48 -17.08 21.65
CA GLY A 620 10.44 -15.62 21.49
C GLY A 620 10.94 -15.08 20.13
N ARG A 621 11.16 -15.95 19.16
CA ARG A 621 11.61 -15.59 17.80
C ARG A 621 10.72 -16.23 16.75
N ASN A 622 10.64 -15.62 15.57
CA ASN A 622 9.94 -16.21 14.44
C ASN A 622 10.66 -17.46 13.91
N THR A 623 9.88 -18.45 13.50
CA THR A 623 10.45 -19.64 12.83
C THR A 623 11.08 -19.21 11.51
N ARG A 624 12.37 -19.55 11.33
CA ARG A 624 13.08 -19.36 10.05
C ARG A 624 13.00 -20.63 9.23
N ARG A 625 12.69 -20.49 7.94
CA ARG A 625 12.70 -21.58 6.98
C ARG A 625 13.59 -21.21 5.80
N LEU A 626 14.58 -22.03 5.54
CA LEU A 626 15.59 -21.81 4.54
C LEU A 626 15.74 -23.04 3.67
N ARG A 627 16.16 -22.84 2.42
CA ARG A 627 16.79 -23.89 1.63
C ARG A 627 18.28 -23.97 1.95
N LEU A 628 18.96 -25.05 1.57
CA LEU A 628 20.38 -25.21 1.85
C LEU A 628 21.25 -24.12 1.18
N ASP A 629 20.76 -23.49 0.13
CA ASP A 629 21.35 -22.35 -0.54
C ASP A 629 21.16 -20.99 0.19
N GLY A 630 20.43 -21.01 1.32
CA GLY A 630 20.15 -19.82 2.12
C GLY A 630 18.89 -19.05 1.71
N SER A 631 18.14 -19.49 0.70
CA SER A 631 16.89 -18.83 0.31
C SER A 631 15.80 -18.95 1.38
N ASN A 632 14.94 -17.93 1.49
CA ASN A 632 13.81 -17.96 2.43
C ASN A 632 12.64 -18.74 1.84
N LEU A 633 12.41 -19.94 2.32
CA LEU A 633 11.37 -20.82 1.81
C LEU A 633 9.94 -20.24 1.93
N ALA A 634 9.64 -19.49 2.97
CA ALA A 634 8.34 -18.84 3.12
C ALA A 634 8.07 -17.83 2.00
N PHE A 635 9.12 -17.11 1.59
CA PHE A 635 9.06 -16.18 0.47
C PHE A 635 8.90 -16.93 -0.87
N ASP A 636 9.63 -18.00 -1.07
CA ASP A 636 9.52 -18.84 -2.28
C ASP A 636 8.12 -19.43 -2.44
N VAL A 637 7.49 -19.88 -1.35
CA VAL A 637 6.11 -20.38 -1.37
C VAL A 637 5.14 -19.27 -1.78
N ARG A 638 5.32 -18.06 -1.28
CA ARG A 638 4.50 -16.90 -1.69
C ARG A 638 4.70 -16.58 -3.17
N GLN A 639 5.93 -16.58 -3.66
CA GLN A 639 6.23 -16.39 -5.09
C GLN A 639 5.59 -17.47 -5.96
N ALA A 640 5.70 -18.72 -5.57
CA ALA A 640 5.12 -19.84 -6.31
C ALA A 640 3.60 -19.73 -6.45
N LEU A 641 2.91 -19.23 -5.41
CA LEU A 641 1.47 -18.96 -5.46
C LEU A 641 1.08 -17.88 -6.47
N TYR A 642 1.97 -16.94 -6.76
CA TYR A 642 1.73 -15.84 -7.70
C TYR A 642 2.31 -16.07 -9.09
N GLY A 643 3.12 -17.11 -9.27
CA GLY A 643 3.81 -17.39 -10.54
C GLY A 643 4.81 -16.29 -10.97
N ALA A 644 5.09 -15.32 -10.11
CA ALA A 644 6.04 -14.23 -10.38
C ALA A 644 7.37 -14.49 -9.68
N SER A 645 8.46 -14.44 -10.41
CA SER A 645 9.80 -14.32 -9.83
C SER A 645 9.97 -12.87 -9.37
N LEU A 646 10.19 -12.65 -8.07
CA LEU A 646 10.56 -11.35 -7.52
C LEU A 646 12.09 -11.16 -7.46
N ASN A 647 12.85 -12.08 -8.06
CA ASN A 647 14.33 -12.11 -8.03
C ASN A 647 14.98 -11.62 -9.33
N ASP A 648 14.24 -10.89 -10.20
CA ASP A 648 14.82 -10.25 -11.39
C ASP A 648 14.93 -8.74 -11.21
#